data_bf3ca73765a138e53bd5d24f0d35287f
#
_entry.id   bf3ca73765a138e53bd5d24f0d35287f
#
_cell.length_a   1.000
_cell.length_b   1.000
_cell.length_c   1.000
_cell.angle_alpha   90.00
_cell.angle_beta   90.00
_cell.angle_gamma   90.00
#
_symmetry.space_group_name_H-M   'P 1'
#
loop_
_entity.id
_entity.type
_entity.pdbx_description
1 polymer ?
#
loop_
_entity_poly.entity_id
_entity_poly.type
_entity_poly.pdbx_seq_one_letter_code
_entity_poly.pdbx_strand_id
1 'polypeptide(L)'
;MILQPKMTYKYIYLCVLFFFISGSVIAQENVTQYNMVWETQSKNSGESMPCGGGDIGLNVWTENGDILFYVSKSGTFDENNTLLKQGRVRVTLSPNPFKGKVFRQELHLKEGHVTISGSDGTLTADVKIWVDVFNPAIHVEVNSNKAIHTTATFESWRYKDRIPKGKENNANSWKWAPQGDVRTYQDVINFQQNEVLFYHENKETTVFDAVVKQQGLEEIKSALNNPIKNLTFGGIMQGKNMQPAGMGEGKYLDTDYKAWKISSINASKHQQLAIYLHTAQTESIEEWKKSLQQVIKKAKADKNALKKSQVWWAKYWSKSYVNIYEDKGSEAWQMGRNYQLFRYMLGCNAFGTSPTKFNGGLFTYDPSRTDSTLTFTPDFRNWGGGTHTAQNQRLVYWPMLKSGDFELMKPQFDFYLNALKNAELRTQYYWNHNGASFTEQLENFGLPNPAEYGWKRPANYDKGMEYNAWLEYQWDTALEFCLMMLEQERYAGKDVSSYIPFIESCLTFFNEHYQYLAKQRGSKTFDSNGHLVLYPGSSAETYKMAYNASSTIAGLKTVLERLLALPGNLLSAEQRTNWETMLNRIPPLSFREFKGKTTISPAKLWERINNTESPQLYPVYPYGIYGIGRPGLDTAINTFKYDTDVLKFRSHVGWKQDNIFAARLGLTDEAFGLTVKKLKDSGRRFPAFWGPGFDWVPDHNWGGSGMIGLQEMLLQEDGRKILLFPAWPKDKDVSFKLHAPYQTTVEVVYKKGKIETLKVSPESRREDIINLFDNNIQ
;
A
#
# COMPACT_ATOMS: atom_id res chain seq x y z
N MET A 1 -70.33 -13.78 -2.47
CA MET A 1 -69.82 -13.30 -1.18
C MET A 1 -68.90 -14.34 -0.62
N ILE A 2 -67.64 -14.34 -1.03
CA ILE A 2 -66.61 -15.23 -0.53
C ILE A 2 -65.35 -14.40 -0.31
N LEU A 3 -64.94 -14.26 0.96
CA LEU A 3 -63.76 -13.61 1.43
C LEU A 3 -62.54 -14.50 1.09
N GLN A 4 -61.54 -13.95 0.42
CA GLN A 4 -60.18 -14.51 0.34
C GLN A 4 -59.28 -13.87 1.36
N PRO A 5 -58.42 -14.63 2.05
CA PRO A 5 -57.51 -14.08 3.05
C PRO A 5 -56.25 -13.56 2.42
N LYS A 6 -55.96 -12.28 2.67
CA LYS A 6 -54.63 -11.69 2.48
C LYS A 6 -53.71 -12.06 3.64
N MET A 7 -52.92 -13.10 3.47
CA MET A 7 -51.77 -13.34 4.37
C MET A 7 -50.79 -14.26 3.65
N THR A 8 -49.59 -13.76 3.28
CA THR A 8 -48.39 -14.61 3.16
C THR A 8 -47.09 -13.90 2.69
N TYR A 9 -47.08 -12.59 2.45
CA TYR A 9 -45.85 -11.95 1.95
C TYR A 9 -44.94 -11.26 3.02
N LYS A 10 -45.38 -11.12 4.28
CA LYS A 10 -44.58 -10.50 5.34
C LYS A 10 -43.54 -11.43 5.99
N TYR A 11 -43.72 -12.71 5.94
CA TYR A 11 -42.80 -13.66 6.61
C TYR A 11 -41.62 -14.10 5.74
N ILE A 12 -41.75 -14.06 4.42
CA ILE A 12 -40.64 -14.42 3.51
C ILE A 12 -39.54 -13.35 3.51
N TYR A 13 -39.91 -12.08 3.62
CA TYR A 13 -38.92 -11.00 3.76
C TYR A 13 -38.15 -11.01 5.09
N LEU A 14 -38.76 -11.51 6.16
CA LEU A 14 -38.12 -11.60 7.46
C LEU A 14 -37.11 -12.75 7.53
N CYS A 15 -37.39 -13.88 6.89
CA CYS A 15 -36.45 -14.99 6.81
C CYS A 15 -35.24 -14.71 5.92
N VAL A 16 -35.40 -13.97 4.81
CA VAL A 16 -34.28 -13.59 3.94
C VAL A 16 -33.37 -12.55 4.61
N LEU A 17 -33.92 -11.61 5.41
CA LEU A 17 -33.12 -10.68 6.20
C LEU A 17 -32.34 -11.38 7.33
N PHE A 18 -32.87 -12.43 7.95
CA PHE A 18 -32.18 -13.17 9.01
C PHE A 18 -31.01 -14.02 8.49
N PHE A 19 -31.08 -14.54 7.26
CA PHE A 19 -29.94 -15.30 6.69
C PHE A 19 -28.78 -14.42 6.25
N PHE A 20 -29.02 -13.18 5.81
CA PHE A 20 -27.94 -12.25 5.50
C PHE A 20 -27.22 -11.67 6.74
N ILE A 21 -27.91 -11.60 7.88
CA ILE A 21 -27.34 -11.09 9.14
C ILE A 21 -26.42 -12.13 9.81
N SER A 22 -26.72 -13.44 9.67
CA SER A 22 -25.93 -14.48 10.35
C SER A 22 -24.51 -14.66 9.79
N GLY A 23 -24.30 -14.52 8.48
CA GLY A 23 -22.97 -14.61 7.87
C GLY A 23 -22.05 -13.40 8.23
N SER A 24 -22.65 -12.22 8.33
CA SER A 24 -21.92 -11.01 8.69
C SER A 24 -21.53 -10.99 10.17
N VAL A 25 -22.33 -11.56 11.06
CA VAL A 25 -22.07 -11.63 12.49
C VAL A 25 -20.87 -12.52 12.81
N ILE A 26 -20.73 -13.66 12.14
CA ILE A 26 -19.63 -14.60 12.40
C ILE A 26 -18.28 -14.01 11.99
N ALA A 27 -18.19 -13.38 10.81
CA ALA A 27 -16.95 -12.72 10.36
C ALA A 27 -16.58 -11.52 11.23
N GLN A 28 -17.56 -10.79 11.73
CA GLN A 28 -17.41 -9.61 12.55
C GLN A 28 -17.03 -9.93 14.01
N GLU A 29 -17.53 -11.05 14.55
CA GLU A 29 -17.10 -11.55 15.88
C GLU A 29 -15.65 -12.06 15.83
N ASN A 30 -15.25 -12.68 14.73
CA ASN A 30 -13.91 -13.23 14.60
C ASN A 30 -12.79 -12.17 14.59
N VAL A 31 -13.02 -10.95 14.09
CA VAL A 31 -11.97 -9.93 14.09
C VAL A 31 -11.71 -9.33 15.47
N THR A 32 -12.71 -9.28 16.36
CA THR A 32 -12.56 -8.73 17.70
C THR A 32 -11.63 -9.55 18.61
N GLN A 33 -11.45 -10.84 18.32
CA GLN A 33 -10.49 -11.69 19.02
C GLN A 33 -9.04 -11.22 18.83
N TYR A 34 -8.78 -10.43 17.78
CA TYR A 34 -7.48 -9.87 17.44
C TYR A 34 -7.31 -8.41 17.87
N ASN A 35 -8.26 -7.83 18.62
CA ASN A 35 -8.08 -6.53 19.22
C ASN A 35 -6.76 -6.46 19.99
N MET A 36 -6.02 -5.39 19.80
CA MET A 36 -4.76 -5.18 20.51
C MET A 36 -5.05 -4.46 21.83
N VAL A 37 -4.67 -5.07 22.95
CA VAL A 37 -4.90 -4.56 24.29
C VAL A 37 -3.58 -4.39 25.01
N TRP A 38 -3.33 -3.20 25.55
CA TRP A 38 -2.20 -2.89 26.38
C TRP A 38 -2.64 -2.41 27.76
N GLU A 39 -2.16 -3.05 28.80
CA GLU A 39 -2.47 -2.71 30.20
C GLU A 39 -1.34 -1.88 30.87
N THR A 40 -0.33 -1.51 30.09
CA THR A 40 0.76 -0.64 30.49
C THR A 40 0.92 0.50 29.50
N GLN A 41 1.37 1.65 29.96
CA GLN A 41 1.72 2.77 29.09
C GLN A 41 2.93 2.41 28.22
N SER A 42 3.08 3.13 27.12
CA SER A 42 4.18 3.02 26.20
C SER A 42 5.43 3.73 26.73
N LYS A 43 6.59 3.27 26.35
CA LYS A 43 7.87 3.91 26.69
C LYS A 43 8.19 5.08 25.76
N ASN A 44 7.72 5.05 24.52
CA ASN A 44 7.96 6.03 23.47
C ASN A 44 7.10 5.74 22.23
N SER A 45 7.23 6.56 21.19
CA SER A 45 6.49 6.42 19.91
C SER A 45 6.71 5.11 19.18
N GLY A 46 7.83 4.41 19.38
CA GLY A 46 8.08 3.07 18.80
C GLY A 46 7.14 2.00 19.36
N GLU A 47 6.49 2.27 20.49
CA GLU A 47 5.45 1.45 21.09
C GLU A 47 4.04 2.01 20.80
N SER A 48 3.84 2.67 19.66
CA SER A 48 2.56 3.23 19.26
C SER A 48 1.63 2.20 18.62
N MET A 49 0.33 2.47 18.73
CA MET A 49 -0.78 1.69 18.17
C MET A 49 -1.32 2.42 16.95
N PRO A 50 -1.44 1.77 15.77
CA PRO A 50 -2.01 2.40 14.58
C PRO A 50 -3.51 2.67 14.77
N CYS A 51 -3.97 3.82 14.31
CA CYS A 51 -5.38 4.19 14.21
C CYS A 51 -5.57 4.99 12.93
N GLY A 52 -6.65 4.81 12.20
CA GLY A 52 -6.81 5.57 10.97
C GLY A 52 -8.15 5.37 10.26
N GLY A 53 -8.29 6.05 9.13
CA GLY A 53 -9.46 5.98 8.26
C GLY A 53 -9.36 7.00 7.12
N GLY A 54 -10.08 6.77 6.04
CA GLY A 54 -9.97 7.60 4.84
C GLY A 54 -8.57 7.54 4.25
N ASP A 55 -7.77 8.56 4.50
CA ASP A 55 -6.35 8.64 4.11
C ASP A 55 -5.50 9.28 5.22
N ILE A 56 -5.95 9.13 6.46
CA ILE A 56 -5.28 9.64 7.66
C ILE A 56 -4.84 8.46 8.52
N GLY A 57 -3.58 8.46 8.95
CA GLY A 57 -3.01 7.49 9.87
C GLY A 57 -2.44 8.18 11.12
N LEU A 58 -2.70 7.57 12.26
CA LEU A 58 -2.22 8.01 13.55
C LEU A 58 -1.37 6.92 14.19
N ASN A 59 -0.24 7.30 14.77
CA ASN A 59 0.48 6.47 15.73
C ASN A 59 0.06 6.94 17.13
N VAL A 60 -0.74 6.16 17.85
CA VAL A 60 -1.31 6.54 19.16
C VAL A 60 -0.57 5.83 20.28
N TRP A 61 -0.08 6.58 21.27
CA TRP A 61 0.52 6.01 22.49
C TRP A 61 0.23 6.87 23.72
N THR A 62 0.32 6.25 24.89
CA THR A 62 0.22 6.94 26.17
C THR A 62 1.55 6.82 26.89
N GLU A 63 2.12 7.95 27.30
CA GLU A 63 3.44 8.04 27.93
C GLU A 63 3.38 9.05 29.10
N ASN A 64 3.79 8.64 30.30
CA ASN A 64 3.79 9.49 31.51
C ASN A 64 2.43 10.13 31.83
N GLY A 65 1.34 9.47 31.45
CA GLY A 65 -0.04 9.92 31.63
C GLY A 65 -0.54 10.86 30.54
N ASP A 66 0.28 11.29 29.57
CA ASP A 66 -0.16 12.04 28.41
C ASP A 66 -0.51 11.08 27.27
N ILE A 67 -1.55 11.41 26.52
CA ILE A 67 -1.90 10.73 25.28
C ILE A 67 -1.25 11.49 24.14
N LEU A 68 -0.45 10.81 23.33
CA LEU A 68 0.23 11.38 22.20
C LEU A 68 -0.16 10.65 20.91
N PHE A 69 -0.21 11.40 19.83
CA PHE A 69 -0.29 10.78 18.50
C PHE A 69 0.36 11.62 17.41
N TYR A 70 1.09 10.95 16.54
CA TYR A 70 1.51 11.53 15.25
C TYR A 70 0.33 11.57 14.31
N VAL A 71 0.26 12.63 13.51
CA VAL A 71 -0.76 12.80 12.46
C VAL A 71 -0.10 12.69 11.10
N SER A 72 -0.46 11.69 10.33
CA SER A 72 -0.02 11.49 8.94
C SER A 72 -1.23 11.53 8.00
N LYS A 73 -1.04 12.08 6.81
CA LYS A 73 -2.03 12.07 5.74
C LYS A 73 -1.34 11.73 4.43
N SER A 74 -2.00 11.01 3.52
CA SER A 74 -1.44 10.74 2.20
C SER A 74 -1.35 12.01 1.35
N GLY A 75 -0.34 12.10 0.47
CA GLY A 75 -0.18 13.22 -0.46
C GLY A 75 0.42 14.50 0.12
N THR A 76 0.94 14.47 1.36
CA THR A 76 1.54 15.66 2.01
C THR A 76 3.04 15.77 1.72
N PHE A 77 3.36 16.01 0.45
CA PHE A 77 4.74 16.11 -0.04
C PHE A 77 5.22 17.56 -0.07
N ASP A 78 6.37 17.82 0.58
CA ASP A 78 7.02 19.12 0.50
C ASP A 78 7.69 19.36 -0.87
N GLU A 79 8.29 20.52 -1.06
CA GLU A 79 9.01 20.91 -2.29
C GLU A 79 10.20 19.99 -2.63
N ASN A 80 10.68 19.19 -1.69
CA ASN A 80 11.73 18.18 -1.88
C ASN A 80 11.16 16.77 -2.04
N ASN A 81 9.83 16.63 -2.14
CA ASN A 81 9.11 15.37 -2.12
C ASN A 81 9.25 14.58 -0.80
N THR A 82 9.54 15.21 0.33
CA THR A 82 9.44 14.53 1.62
C THR A 82 7.97 14.33 1.97
N LEU A 83 7.53 13.11 2.28
CA LEU A 83 6.19 12.85 2.81
C LEU A 83 6.16 13.27 4.29
N LEU A 84 5.70 14.48 4.55
CA LEU A 84 5.70 15.09 5.87
C LEU A 84 4.53 14.63 6.73
N LYS A 85 4.79 14.39 8.02
CA LYS A 85 3.72 14.32 9.01
C LYS A 85 3.13 15.72 9.23
N GLN A 86 1.86 15.77 9.61
CA GLN A 86 1.20 17.05 9.91
C GLN A 86 1.69 17.66 11.24
N GLY A 87 2.18 16.84 12.16
CA GLY A 87 2.67 17.20 13.48
C GLY A 87 2.39 16.10 14.50
N ARG A 88 2.58 16.42 15.78
CA ARG A 88 2.20 15.57 16.92
C ARG A 88 1.19 16.31 17.78
N VAL A 89 0.18 15.59 18.24
CA VAL A 89 -0.80 16.09 19.19
C VAL A 89 -0.59 15.40 20.53
N ARG A 90 -0.61 16.20 21.60
CA ARG A 90 -0.58 15.74 22.97
C ARG A 90 -1.86 16.15 23.68
N VAL A 91 -2.51 15.22 24.35
CA VAL A 91 -3.70 15.47 25.16
C VAL A 91 -3.37 15.17 26.61
N THR A 92 -3.47 16.19 27.46
CA THR A 92 -3.20 16.13 28.89
C THR A 92 -4.49 16.37 29.66
N LEU A 93 -4.78 15.55 30.67
CA LEU A 93 -5.93 15.69 31.55
C LEU A 93 -5.49 16.26 32.90
N SER A 94 -6.32 17.08 33.54
CA SER A 94 -6.04 17.64 34.86
C SER A 94 -7.30 17.71 35.73
N PRO A 95 -7.36 16.97 36.87
CA PRO A 95 -6.41 15.95 37.30
C PRO A 95 -6.32 14.78 36.33
N ASN A 96 -5.21 14.02 36.38
CA ASN A 96 -4.88 13.01 35.39
C ASN A 96 -5.00 11.58 35.92
N PRO A 97 -6.05 10.82 35.54
CA PRO A 97 -6.27 9.46 36.04
C PRO A 97 -5.31 8.42 35.42
N PHE A 98 -4.67 8.75 34.31
CA PHE A 98 -3.74 7.82 33.65
C PHE A 98 -2.41 7.67 34.42
N LYS A 99 -2.11 8.53 35.38
CA LYS A 99 -1.00 8.38 36.32
C LYS A 99 -1.30 7.39 37.45
N GLY A 100 -2.53 6.89 37.52
CA GLY A 100 -2.95 5.84 38.46
C GLY A 100 -2.45 4.45 38.11
N LYS A 101 -2.84 3.46 38.91
CA LYS A 101 -2.42 2.05 38.75
C LYS A 101 -3.21 1.28 37.70
N VAL A 102 -4.38 1.76 37.32
CA VAL A 102 -5.24 1.11 36.31
C VAL A 102 -5.12 1.86 35.01
N PHE A 103 -4.66 1.15 33.99
CA PHE A 103 -4.48 1.65 32.64
C PHE A 103 -4.85 0.59 31.63
N ARG A 104 -5.55 0.97 30.55
CA ARG A 104 -5.85 0.13 29.42
C ARG A 104 -5.89 0.97 28.14
N GLN A 105 -5.18 0.53 27.10
CA GLN A 105 -5.28 1.06 25.75
C GLN A 105 -5.69 -0.08 24.82
N GLU A 106 -6.70 0.12 23.99
CA GLU A 106 -7.23 -0.92 23.10
C GLU A 106 -7.52 -0.40 21.70
N LEU A 107 -7.06 -1.12 20.69
CA LEU A 107 -7.46 -0.97 19.29
C LEU A 107 -8.68 -1.86 19.02
N HIS A 108 -9.80 -1.25 18.73
CA HIS A 108 -11.04 -1.90 18.34
C HIS A 108 -11.08 -2.07 16.82
N LEU A 109 -10.61 -3.19 16.32
CA LEU A 109 -10.50 -3.46 14.88
C LEU A 109 -11.84 -3.37 14.15
N LYS A 110 -12.88 -3.90 14.78
CA LYS A 110 -14.24 -3.94 14.20
C LYS A 110 -14.79 -2.55 13.90
N GLU A 111 -14.52 -1.59 14.76
CA GLU A 111 -15.02 -0.21 14.67
C GLU A 111 -13.96 0.80 14.19
N GLY A 112 -12.69 0.39 14.09
CA GLY A 112 -11.60 1.22 13.59
C GLY A 112 -11.21 2.38 14.48
N HIS A 113 -11.24 2.21 15.83
CA HIS A 113 -10.87 3.26 16.78
C HIS A 113 -10.00 2.75 17.94
N VAL A 114 -9.36 3.67 18.63
CA VAL A 114 -8.59 3.38 19.86
C VAL A 114 -9.33 3.96 21.06
N THR A 115 -9.41 3.17 22.16
CA THR A 115 -9.83 3.65 23.46
C THR A 115 -8.69 3.59 24.46
N ILE A 116 -8.63 4.58 25.37
CA ILE A 116 -7.65 4.67 26.44
C ILE A 116 -8.41 4.94 27.73
N SER A 117 -8.33 4.00 28.68
CA SER A 117 -9.02 4.08 29.96
C SER A 117 -8.01 4.11 31.12
N GLY A 118 -8.31 4.83 32.17
CA GLY A 118 -7.46 4.88 33.35
C GLY A 118 -8.19 5.30 34.62
N SER A 119 -7.61 4.92 35.79
CA SER A 119 -8.16 5.25 37.10
C SER A 119 -7.07 5.43 38.16
N ASP A 120 -7.23 6.44 38.99
CA ASP A 120 -6.45 6.61 40.22
C ASP A 120 -7.16 6.07 41.48
N GLY A 121 -8.30 5.38 41.28
CA GLY A 121 -9.17 4.86 42.33
C GLY A 121 -10.39 5.74 42.66
N THR A 122 -10.33 7.04 42.37
CA THR A 122 -11.44 7.99 42.61
C THR A 122 -11.90 8.71 41.36
N LEU A 123 -10.97 9.00 40.47
CA LEU A 123 -11.19 9.59 39.16
C LEU A 123 -10.98 8.52 38.09
N THR A 124 -11.94 8.41 37.20
CA THR A 124 -11.84 7.57 36.01
C THR A 124 -12.02 8.42 34.75
N ALA A 125 -11.27 8.12 33.69
CA ALA A 125 -11.50 8.70 32.38
C ALA A 125 -11.33 7.68 31.29
N ASP A 126 -12.15 7.86 30.25
CA ASP A 126 -12.10 7.13 28.97
C ASP A 126 -11.89 8.13 27.81
N VAL A 127 -10.90 7.88 27.00
CA VAL A 127 -10.63 8.68 25.82
C VAL A 127 -10.77 7.80 24.58
N LYS A 128 -11.63 8.23 23.66
CA LYS A 128 -11.80 7.59 22.35
C LYS A 128 -11.16 8.45 21.27
N ILE A 129 -10.32 7.83 20.44
CA ILE A 129 -9.69 8.44 19.26
C ILE A 129 -10.14 7.67 18.03
N TRP A 130 -10.74 8.39 17.08
CA TRP A 130 -11.18 7.81 15.81
C TRP A 130 -11.01 8.79 14.65
N VAL A 131 -10.90 8.24 13.44
CA VAL A 131 -10.78 9.00 12.20
C VAL A 131 -12.04 8.80 11.39
N ASP A 132 -12.61 9.88 10.89
CA ASP A 132 -13.75 9.84 9.97
C ASP A 132 -13.28 9.30 8.62
N VAL A 133 -13.87 8.18 8.19
CA VAL A 133 -13.52 7.51 6.95
C VAL A 133 -13.88 8.35 5.71
N PHE A 134 -14.90 9.20 5.79
CA PHE A 134 -15.46 9.95 4.66
C PHE A 134 -15.10 11.43 4.62
N ASN A 135 -14.62 11.97 5.75
CA ASN A 135 -14.19 13.35 5.85
C ASN A 135 -12.79 13.37 6.51
N PRO A 136 -11.89 14.25 6.09
CA PRO A 136 -10.53 14.28 6.64
C PRO A 136 -10.53 14.92 8.05
N ALA A 137 -11.07 14.20 9.01
CA ALA A 137 -11.24 14.64 10.39
C ALA A 137 -10.82 13.57 11.40
N ILE A 138 -10.09 13.99 12.44
CA ILE A 138 -9.70 13.21 13.59
C ILE A 138 -10.54 13.71 14.78
N HIS A 139 -11.09 12.79 15.55
CA HIS A 139 -11.90 13.08 16.71
C HIS A 139 -11.31 12.48 17.97
N VAL A 140 -11.26 13.28 19.05
CA VAL A 140 -10.87 12.85 20.39
C VAL A 140 -12.00 13.20 21.35
N GLU A 141 -12.58 12.19 21.95
CA GLU A 141 -13.69 12.31 22.91
C GLU A 141 -13.21 11.91 24.31
N VAL A 142 -13.30 12.81 25.28
CA VAL A 142 -12.89 12.57 26.65
C VAL A 142 -14.14 12.48 27.52
N ASN A 143 -14.30 11.37 28.22
CA ASN A 143 -15.38 11.16 29.22
C ASN A 143 -14.76 10.82 30.56
N SER A 144 -15.29 11.41 31.65
CA SER A 144 -14.81 11.20 33.02
C SER A 144 -15.95 11.19 34.00
N ASN A 145 -15.77 10.50 35.14
CA ASN A 145 -16.75 10.46 36.21
C ASN A 145 -16.84 11.79 37.03
N LYS A 146 -15.76 12.59 37.00
CA LYS A 146 -15.69 13.93 37.62
C LYS A 146 -15.31 14.97 36.55
N ALA A 147 -15.66 16.24 36.79
CA ALA A 147 -15.24 17.33 35.93
C ALA A 147 -13.72 17.50 35.97
N ILE A 148 -13.07 17.51 34.79
CA ILE A 148 -11.63 17.68 34.61
C ILE A 148 -11.34 18.71 33.53
N HIS A 149 -10.14 19.29 33.53
CA HIS A 149 -9.65 20.08 32.40
C HIS A 149 -8.93 19.21 31.41
N THR A 150 -9.06 19.56 30.13
CA THR A 150 -8.30 18.95 29.03
C THR A 150 -7.49 20.03 28.31
N THR A 151 -6.21 19.76 28.12
CA THR A 151 -5.31 20.57 27.26
C THR A 151 -4.90 19.77 26.06
N ALA A 152 -5.13 20.33 24.88
CA ALA A 152 -4.63 19.79 23.62
C ALA A 152 -3.46 20.67 23.14
N THR A 153 -2.33 20.04 22.86
CA THR A 153 -1.11 20.69 22.41
C THR A 153 -0.76 20.20 21.02
N PHE A 154 -0.67 21.11 20.06
CA PHE A 154 -0.11 20.82 18.74
C PHE A 154 1.39 21.08 18.77
N GLU A 155 2.20 20.09 18.42
CA GLU A 155 3.67 20.14 18.46
C GLU A 155 4.22 19.96 17.04
N SER A 156 5.06 20.91 16.58
CA SER A 156 5.76 20.82 15.29
C SER A 156 7.26 21.02 15.48
N TRP A 157 8.03 20.17 14.82
CA TRP A 157 9.50 20.26 14.70
C TRP A 157 9.92 21.09 13.48
N ARG A 158 8.98 21.46 12.60
CA ARG A 158 9.21 22.36 11.45
C ARG A 158 8.81 23.80 11.78
N TYR A 159 9.22 24.30 12.93
CA TYR A 159 8.98 25.69 13.35
C TYR A 159 10.07 26.67 12.91
N LYS A 160 11.09 26.20 12.22
CA LYS A 160 12.17 26.95 11.58
C LYS A 160 12.73 26.18 10.39
N ASP A 161 13.28 26.92 9.43
CA ASP A 161 13.99 26.31 8.30
C ASP A 161 15.22 25.54 8.78
N ARG A 162 15.51 24.42 8.11
CA ARG A 162 16.71 23.62 8.39
C ARG A 162 17.20 22.88 7.15
N ILE A 163 18.48 22.54 7.16
CA ILE A 163 19.12 21.73 6.12
C ILE A 163 19.21 20.28 6.62
N PRO A 164 18.53 19.31 5.98
CA PRO A 164 18.71 17.89 6.26
C PRO A 164 20.19 17.49 6.03
N LYS A 165 20.74 16.65 6.92
CA LYS A 165 22.16 16.29 6.88
C LYS A 165 22.37 14.81 6.57
N GLY A 166 23.31 14.53 5.66
CA GLY A 166 23.75 13.17 5.36
C GLY A 166 22.58 12.24 4.99
N LYS A 167 22.47 11.12 5.68
CA LYS A 167 21.43 10.10 5.46
C LYS A 167 20.00 10.60 5.65
N GLU A 168 19.77 11.74 6.29
CA GLU A 168 18.42 12.31 6.43
C GLU A 168 17.79 12.61 5.07
N ASN A 169 18.62 12.95 4.06
CA ASN A 169 18.15 13.14 2.69
C ASN A 169 17.55 11.87 2.04
N ASN A 170 17.72 10.68 2.62
CA ASN A 170 17.01 9.49 2.15
C ASN A 170 15.48 9.60 2.33
N ALA A 171 15.01 10.57 3.12
CA ALA A 171 13.58 10.86 3.28
C ALA A 171 13.01 11.73 2.15
N ASN A 172 13.84 12.30 1.27
CA ASN A 172 13.43 13.16 0.15
C ASN A 172 14.01 12.66 -1.18
N SER A 173 13.69 13.35 -2.28
CA SER A 173 14.11 12.95 -3.64
C SER A 173 15.61 13.12 -3.90
N TRP A 174 16.32 13.86 -3.07
CA TRP A 174 17.76 14.07 -3.23
C TRP A 174 18.59 12.86 -2.76
N LYS A 175 18.09 12.10 -1.80
CA LYS A 175 18.73 10.88 -1.26
C LYS A 175 20.21 11.11 -0.91
N TRP A 176 21.11 10.32 -1.47
CA TRP A 176 22.56 10.41 -1.25
C TRP A 176 23.25 11.48 -2.10
N ALA A 177 22.55 12.18 -2.96
CA ALA A 177 23.10 13.13 -3.92
C ALA A 177 22.42 14.51 -3.88
N PRO A 178 22.29 15.17 -2.70
CA PRO A 178 21.70 16.51 -2.62
C PRO A 178 22.52 17.51 -3.44
N GLN A 179 21.84 18.41 -4.17
CA GLN A 179 22.46 19.46 -4.97
C GLN A 179 22.22 20.81 -4.30
N GLY A 180 23.29 21.41 -3.78
CA GLY A 180 23.23 22.67 -3.07
C GLY A 180 22.59 22.56 -1.69
N ASP A 181 22.05 23.68 -1.21
CA ASP A 181 21.41 23.79 0.10
C ASP A 181 19.98 23.29 0.05
N VAL A 182 19.79 21.96 0.02
CA VAL A 182 18.48 21.34 0.13
C VAL A 182 17.88 21.65 1.51
N ARG A 183 16.72 22.30 1.55
CA ARG A 183 16.13 22.87 2.76
C ARG A 183 14.74 22.34 3.01
N THR A 184 14.45 21.94 4.25
CA THR A 184 13.10 21.75 4.75
C THR A 184 12.64 23.09 5.31
N TYR A 185 11.56 23.65 4.75
CA TYR A 185 11.02 24.93 5.19
C TYR A 185 10.11 24.78 6.40
N GLN A 186 9.94 25.88 7.13
CA GLN A 186 9.07 25.94 8.30
C GLN A 186 7.58 25.91 7.92
N ASP A 187 6.80 25.30 8.81
CA ASP A 187 5.35 25.41 8.75
C ASP A 187 4.87 26.77 9.26
N VAL A 188 3.70 27.21 8.79
CA VAL A 188 2.98 28.33 9.37
C VAL A 188 2.01 27.79 10.44
N ILE A 189 2.19 28.21 11.70
CA ILE A 189 1.33 27.76 12.81
C ILE A 189 0.95 28.96 13.66
N ASN A 190 -0.38 29.20 13.79
CA ASN A 190 -0.90 30.37 14.48
C ASN A 190 -2.20 30.04 15.24
N PHE A 191 -2.45 30.78 16.31
CA PHE A 191 -3.79 30.83 16.87
C PHE A 191 -4.72 31.65 15.98
N GLN A 192 -5.87 31.09 15.65
CA GLN A 192 -6.99 31.81 15.02
C GLN A 192 -8.19 31.72 15.96
N GLN A 193 -8.55 32.82 16.63
CA GLN A 193 -9.56 32.80 17.68
C GLN A 193 -9.26 31.71 18.74
N ASN A 194 -10.08 30.67 18.82
CA ASN A 194 -9.95 29.57 19.78
C ASN A 194 -9.38 28.28 19.14
N GLU A 195 -8.72 28.37 18.00
CA GLU A 195 -8.22 27.25 17.21
C GLU A 195 -6.74 27.40 16.93
N VAL A 196 -6.07 26.28 16.60
CA VAL A 196 -4.72 26.27 16.06
C VAL A 196 -4.79 25.96 14.58
N LEU A 197 -4.48 26.95 13.73
CA LEU A 197 -4.25 26.75 12.30
C LEU A 197 -2.81 26.36 12.08
N PHE A 198 -2.56 25.33 11.27
CA PHE A 198 -1.22 24.89 10.88
C PHE A 198 -1.22 24.45 9.42
N TYR A 199 -0.17 24.82 8.69
CA TYR A 199 0.01 24.35 7.30
C TYR A 199 1.46 24.50 6.84
N HIS A 200 1.82 23.65 5.88
CA HIS A 200 3.00 23.76 5.03
C HIS A 200 2.54 24.22 3.65
N GLU A 201 3.24 25.21 3.10
CA GLU A 201 3.02 25.74 1.75
C GLU A 201 4.31 25.56 0.95
N ASN A 202 4.25 24.75 -0.10
CA ASN A 202 5.39 24.49 -0.95
C ASN A 202 5.87 25.78 -1.61
N LYS A 203 7.19 25.96 -1.69
CA LYS A 203 7.80 27.09 -2.37
C LYS A 203 7.59 26.99 -3.88
N GLU A 204 7.78 28.13 -4.57
CA GLU A 204 7.62 28.20 -6.03
C GLU A 204 8.57 27.24 -6.76
N THR A 205 9.81 27.12 -6.28
CA THR A 205 10.80 26.18 -6.82
C THR A 205 10.76 24.87 -6.04
N THR A 206 10.60 23.78 -6.76
CA THR A 206 10.50 22.44 -6.20
C THR A 206 11.54 21.51 -6.82
N VAL A 207 11.69 20.30 -6.29
CA VAL A 207 12.57 19.27 -6.87
C VAL A 207 12.20 18.92 -8.31
N PHE A 208 10.95 19.14 -8.73
CA PHE A 208 10.53 19.00 -10.12
C PHE A 208 11.36 19.88 -11.07
N ASP A 209 11.62 21.12 -10.70
CA ASP A 209 12.39 22.06 -11.52
C ASP A 209 13.84 21.57 -11.72
N ALA A 210 14.42 21.04 -10.65
CA ALA A 210 15.75 20.45 -10.69
C ALA A 210 15.80 19.17 -11.54
N VAL A 211 14.77 18.33 -11.46
CA VAL A 211 14.63 17.11 -12.27
C VAL A 211 14.48 17.45 -13.76
N VAL A 212 13.59 18.38 -14.10
CA VAL A 212 13.40 18.84 -15.48
C VAL A 212 14.71 19.35 -16.08
N LYS A 213 15.46 20.19 -15.33
CA LYS A 213 16.77 20.69 -15.76
C LYS A 213 17.81 19.57 -15.88
N GLN A 214 17.92 18.70 -14.87
CA GLN A 214 18.87 17.59 -14.88
C GLN A 214 18.65 16.66 -16.07
N GLN A 215 17.36 16.41 -16.40
CA GLN A 215 16.96 15.48 -17.46
C GLN A 215 16.87 16.15 -18.84
N GLY A 216 17.16 17.47 -18.95
CA GLY A 216 17.17 18.21 -20.21
C GLY A 216 15.77 18.34 -20.83
N LEU A 217 14.74 18.50 -19.99
CA LEU A 217 13.33 18.58 -20.41
C LEU A 217 12.77 20.02 -20.36
N GLU A 218 13.66 21.04 -20.30
CA GLU A 218 13.25 22.45 -20.16
C GLU A 218 12.33 22.91 -21.28
N GLU A 219 12.55 22.48 -22.51
CA GLU A 219 11.75 22.88 -23.68
C GLU A 219 10.30 22.43 -23.58
N ILE A 220 10.05 21.29 -22.92
CA ILE A 220 8.69 20.75 -22.74
C ILE A 220 8.13 20.97 -21.33
N LYS A 221 8.85 21.68 -20.45
CA LYS A 221 8.48 21.89 -19.04
C LYS A 221 7.05 22.40 -18.86
N SER A 222 6.60 23.33 -19.71
CA SER A 222 5.25 23.91 -19.63
C SER A 222 4.12 22.90 -19.93
N ALA A 223 4.44 21.80 -20.60
CA ALA A 223 3.48 20.73 -20.93
C ALA A 223 3.46 19.63 -19.85
N LEU A 224 4.49 19.57 -19.00
CA LEU A 224 4.61 18.59 -17.94
C LEU A 224 3.74 18.93 -16.73
N ASN A 225 3.11 17.94 -16.14
CA ASN A 225 2.36 18.08 -14.90
C ASN A 225 3.29 18.07 -13.67
N ASN A 226 3.14 19.06 -12.77
CA ASN A 226 3.86 19.14 -11.50
C ASN A 226 2.85 19.11 -10.34
N PRO A 227 2.60 17.96 -9.69
CA PRO A 227 1.61 17.83 -8.61
C PRO A 227 2.04 18.44 -7.27
N ILE A 228 3.30 18.88 -7.12
CA ILE A 228 3.80 19.50 -5.89
C ILE A 228 3.93 21.03 -6.00
N LYS A 229 3.73 21.60 -7.18
CA LYS A 229 3.70 23.07 -7.34
C LYS A 229 2.46 23.64 -6.64
N ASN A 230 2.64 24.70 -5.85
CA ASN A 230 1.55 25.33 -5.11
C ASN A 230 0.75 24.36 -4.23
N LEU A 231 1.37 23.23 -3.83
CA LEU A 231 0.74 22.27 -2.93
C LEU A 231 0.78 22.81 -1.51
N THR A 232 -0.37 22.95 -0.89
CA THR A 232 -0.51 23.32 0.52
C THR A 232 -1.25 22.21 1.27
N PHE A 233 -0.73 21.86 2.44
CA PHE A 233 -1.35 20.85 3.29
C PHE A 233 -1.22 21.22 4.77
N GLY A 234 -2.23 20.88 5.55
CA GLY A 234 -2.32 21.24 6.96
C GLY A 234 -3.73 21.13 7.45
N GLY A 235 -4.10 21.95 8.44
CA GLY A 235 -5.43 21.90 8.99
C GLY A 235 -5.68 22.82 10.16
N ILE A 236 -6.76 22.53 10.88
CA ILE A 236 -7.17 23.23 12.10
C ILE A 236 -7.41 22.22 13.22
N MET A 237 -6.79 22.47 14.38
CA MET A 237 -7.11 21.81 15.65
C MET A 237 -8.01 22.72 16.49
N GLN A 238 -9.18 22.22 16.89
CA GLN A 238 -10.17 22.96 17.69
C GLN A 238 -10.83 22.05 18.72
N GLY A 239 -11.24 22.63 19.84
CA GLY A 239 -12.00 21.92 20.85
C GLY A 239 -13.25 22.69 21.25
N LYS A 240 -14.32 21.96 21.58
CA LYS A 240 -15.55 22.59 22.11
C LYS A 240 -15.27 23.22 23.47
N ASN A 241 -15.58 24.53 23.63
CA ASN A 241 -15.30 25.30 24.85
C ASN A 241 -13.82 25.29 25.27
N MET A 242 -12.92 25.33 24.28
CA MET A 242 -11.48 25.52 24.50
C MET A 242 -11.03 26.90 24.02
N GLN A 243 -9.91 27.37 24.55
CA GLN A 243 -9.29 28.64 24.21
C GLN A 243 -7.76 28.50 24.15
N PRO A 244 -7.03 29.42 23.49
CA PRO A 244 -5.58 29.48 23.55
C PRO A 244 -5.05 29.50 24.99
N ALA A 245 -4.05 28.67 25.27
CA ALA A 245 -3.40 28.51 26.56
C ALA A 245 -1.88 28.72 26.49
N GLY A 246 -1.44 29.45 25.47
CA GLY A 246 -0.03 29.82 25.25
C GLY A 246 0.74 28.87 24.36
N MET A 247 2.02 29.22 24.20
CA MET A 247 3.01 28.46 23.43
C MET A 247 4.08 27.91 24.37
N GLY A 248 4.87 26.97 23.88
CA GLY A 248 6.03 26.42 24.58
C GLY A 248 7.02 25.81 23.61
N GLU A 249 8.14 25.42 24.15
CA GLU A 249 9.18 24.70 23.44
C GLU A 249 9.55 23.45 24.24
N GLY A 250 10.05 22.43 23.55
CA GLY A 250 10.44 21.20 24.20
C GLY A 250 11.27 20.30 23.29
N LYS A 251 11.66 19.17 23.83
CA LYS A 251 12.35 18.12 23.10
C LYS A 251 11.63 16.79 23.34
N TYR A 252 11.42 16.04 22.28
CA TYR A 252 10.93 14.68 22.39
C TYR A 252 11.91 13.75 21.66
N LEU A 253 12.45 12.79 22.39
CA LEU A 253 13.56 11.94 21.94
C LEU A 253 14.69 12.82 21.38
N ASP A 254 14.95 12.73 20.08
CA ASP A 254 16.06 13.45 19.41
C ASP A 254 15.62 14.77 18.76
N THR A 255 14.32 15.11 18.83
CA THR A 255 13.72 16.19 18.04
C THR A 255 13.21 17.34 18.92
N ASP A 256 13.74 18.55 18.69
CA ASP A 256 13.21 19.78 19.29
C ASP A 256 11.90 20.17 18.59
N TYR A 257 10.95 20.71 19.38
CA TYR A 257 9.65 21.15 18.86
C TYR A 257 9.19 22.44 19.50
N LYS A 258 8.30 23.15 18.79
CA LYS A 258 7.49 24.24 19.32
C LYS A 258 6.05 23.79 19.46
N ALA A 259 5.34 24.29 20.45
CA ALA A 259 4.03 23.83 20.88
C ALA A 259 3.02 24.97 20.94
N TRP A 260 1.80 24.74 20.50
CA TRP A 260 0.64 25.62 20.59
C TRP A 260 -0.47 24.91 21.36
N LYS A 261 -0.93 25.50 22.46
CA LYS A 261 -1.85 24.89 23.42
C LYS A 261 -3.21 25.51 23.35
N ILE A 262 -4.25 24.68 23.36
CA ILE A 262 -5.64 25.08 23.66
C ILE A 262 -6.11 24.29 24.89
N SER A 263 -6.80 24.94 25.82
CA SER A 263 -7.29 24.29 27.03
C SER A 263 -8.77 24.59 27.23
N SER A 264 -9.47 23.64 27.87
CA SER A 264 -10.87 23.82 28.23
C SER A 264 -11.03 25.01 29.14
N ILE A 265 -12.01 25.90 28.85
CA ILE A 265 -12.33 27.09 29.62
C ILE A 265 -12.78 26.67 31.05
N ASN A 266 -13.65 25.66 31.09
CA ASN A 266 -14.15 25.09 32.34
C ASN A 266 -13.89 23.58 32.39
N ALA A 267 -13.73 23.07 33.63
CA ALA A 267 -13.71 21.62 33.84
C ALA A 267 -15.06 21.01 33.41
N SER A 268 -15.00 19.86 32.74
CA SER A 268 -16.19 19.15 32.27
C SER A 268 -16.00 17.64 32.33
N LYS A 269 -17.11 16.90 32.44
CA LYS A 269 -17.10 15.42 32.32
C LYS A 269 -17.03 14.94 30.90
N HIS A 270 -17.42 15.78 29.94
CA HIS A 270 -17.44 15.44 28.49
C HIS A 270 -16.76 16.55 27.73
N GLN A 271 -15.71 16.21 27.00
CA GLN A 271 -14.95 17.15 26.17
C GLN A 271 -14.65 16.55 24.81
N GLN A 272 -14.57 17.41 23.79
CA GLN A 272 -14.38 17.02 22.41
C GLN A 272 -13.32 17.89 21.76
N LEU A 273 -12.37 17.24 21.07
CA LEU A 273 -11.37 17.84 20.21
C LEU A 273 -11.57 17.28 18.80
N ALA A 274 -11.41 18.13 17.81
CA ALA A 274 -11.38 17.73 16.40
C ALA A 274 -10.19 18.35 15.68
N ILE A 275 -9.60 17.60 14.74
CA ILE A 275 -8.53 18.08 13.88
C ILE A 275 -8.98 17.80 12.44
N TYR A 276 -9.14 18.86 11.67
CA TYR A 276 -9.54 18.80 10.26
C TYR A 276 -8.31 19.02 9.40
N LEU A 277 -8.11 18.17 8.40
CA LEU A 277 -6.97 18.21 7.51
C LEU A 277 -7.40 18.52 6.08
N HIS A 278 -6.54 19.21 5.33
CA HIS A 278 -6.74 19.50 3.93
C HIS A 278 -5.43 19.49 3.16
N THR A 279 -5.45 18.96 1.95
CA THR A 279 -4.33 18.95 1.02
C THR A 279 -4.86 19.35 -0.34
N ALA A 280 -4.34 20.41 -0.92
CA ALA A 280 -4.76 20.89 -2.24
C ALA A 280 -3.67 21.74 -2.91
N GLN A 281 -3.64 21.70 -4.25
CA GLN A 281 -2.95 22.69 -5.06
C GLN A 281 -3.91 23.86 -5.28
N THR A 282 -3.48 25.08 -4.92
CA THR A 282 -4.27 26.31 -5.06
C THR A 282 -3.36 27.46 -5.50
N GLU A 283 -3.92 28.45 -6.19
CA GLU A 283 -3.15 29.60 -6.66
C GLU A 283 -2.72 30.55 -5.52
N SER A 284 -3.39 30.45 -4.36
CA SER A 284 -3.06 31.26 -3.20
C SER A 284 -3.42 30.55 -1.88
N ILE A 285 -2.75 30.98 -0.80
CA ILE A 285 -3.05 30.50 0.54
C ILE A 285 -4.49 30.87 0.99
N GLU A 286 -5.03 31.98 0.52
CA GLU A 286 -6.39 32.39 0.81
C GLU A 286 -7.42 31.44 0.19
N GLU A 287 -7.19 30.95 -1.02
CA GLU A 287 -8.00 29.91 -1.65
C GLU A 287 -7.93 28.60 -0.90
N TRP A 288 -6.71 28.20 -0.48
CA TRP A 288 -6.55 27.01 0.33
C TRP A 288 -7.28 27.11 1.66
N LYS A 289 -7.19 28.27 2.38
CA LYS A 289 -7.95 28.50 3.62
C LYS A 289 -9.46 28.44 3.39
N LYS A 290 -9.93 29.01 2.28
CA LYS A 290 -11.36 28.96 1.89
C LYS A 290 -11.81 27.51 1.64
N SER A 291 -11.02 26.71 0.93
CA SER A 291 -11.33 25.30 0.69
C SER A 291 -11.26 24.47 1.97
N LEU A 292 -10.31 24.73 2.88
CA LEU A 292 -10.26 24.11 4.20
C LEU A 292 -11.54 24.40 5.00
N GLN A 293 -12.04 25.64 4.98
CA GLN A 293 -13.31 25.97 5.66
C GLN A 293 -14.52 25.21 5.05
N GLN A 294 -14.52 24.94 3.74
CA GLN A 294 -15.54 24.10 3.12
C GLN A 294 -15.45 22.64 3.61
N VAL A 295 -14.25 22.08 3.71
CA VAL A 295 -14.01 20.75 4.26
C VAL A 295 -14.54 20.67 5.70
N ILE A 296 -14.20 21.63 6.54
CA ILE A 296 -14.66 21.71 7.93
C ILE A 296 -16.19 21.81 8.01
N LYS A 297 -16.80 22.67 7.20
CA LYS A 297 -18.27 22.83 7.13
C LYS A 297 -18.95 21.51 6.76
N LYS A 298 -18.42 20.80 5.75
CA LYS A 298 -18.93 19.49 5.33
C LYS A 298 -18.81 18.45 6.44
N ALA A 299 -17.65 18.34 7.09
CA ALA A 299 -17.41 17.39 8.17
C ALA A 299 -18.32 17.67 9.39
N LYS A 300 -18.45 18.95 9.79
CA LYS A 300 -19.35 19.35 10.89
C LYS A 300 -20.85 19.14 10.62
N ALA A 301 -21.24 19.17 9.35
CA ALA A 301 -22.63 18.92 8.95
C ALA A 301 -23.02 17.44 9.06
N ASP A 302 -22.06 16.52 8.99
CA ASP A 302 -22.33 15.08 9.08
C ASP A 302 -22.46 14.63 10.54
N LYS A 303 -23.67 14.71 11.08
CA LYS A 303 -23.97 14.29 12.48
C LYS A 303 -23.86 12.77 12.68
N ASN A 304 -23.78 11.99 11.62
CA ASN A 304 -23.71 10.54 11.63
C ASN A 304 -22.31 10.01 11.26
N ALA A 305 -21.27 10.84 11.24
CA ALA A 305 -19.92 10.51 10.80
C ALA A 305 -19.35 9.25 11.50
N LEU A 306 -19.44 9.19 12.82
CA LEU A 306 -19.00 8.00 13.60
C LEU A 306 -19.77 6.73 13.17
N LYS A 307 -21.11 6.82 13.07
CA LYS A 307 -21.92 5.67 12.66
C LYS A 307 -21.61 5.22 11.25
N LYS A 308 -21.42 6.15 10.30
CA LYS A 308 -21.03 5.84 8.93
C LYS A 308 -19.64 5.16 8.88
N SER A 309 -18.67 5.67 9.63
CA SER A 309 -17.34 5.09 9.73
C SER A 309 -17.40 3.66 10.30
N GLN A 310 -18.18 3.43 11.37
CA GLN A 310 -18.40 2.09 11.94
C GLN A 310 -19.05 1.13 10.93
N VAL A 311 -20.06 1.59 10.16
CA VAL A 311 -20.72 0.80 9.11
C VAL A 311 -19.73 0.47 8.00
N TRP A 312 -18.86 1.41 7.62
CA TRP A 312 -17.83 1.17 6.63
C TRP A 312 -16.84 0.09 7.09
N TRP A 313 -16.33 0.19 8.32
CA TRP A 313 -15.43 -0.80 8.91
C TRP A 313 -16.09 -2.17 9.01
N ALA A 314 -17.36 -2.24 9.43
CA ALA A 314 -18.11 -3.48 9.47
C ALA A 314 -18.23 -4.12 8.07
N LYS A 315 -18.51 -3.31 7.04
CA LYS A 315 -18.54 -3.76 5.64
C LYS A 315 -17.17 -4.21 5.15
N TYR A 316 -16.11 -3.48 5.50
CA TYR A 316 -14.72 -3.82 5.18
C TYR A 316 -14.38 -5.23 5.70
N TRP A 317 -14.63 -5.49 6.97
CA TRP A 317 -14.37 -6.80 7.58
C TRP A 317 -15.23 -7.92 7.01
N SER A 318 -16.46 -7.64 6.59
CA SER A 318 -17.34 -8.64 6.00
C SER A 318 -16.92 -9.12 4.60
N LYS A 319 -16.05 -8.37 3.89
CA LYS A 319 -15.57 -8.72 2.55
C LYS A 319 -14.63 -9.91 2.57
N SER A 320 -13.71 -9.96 3.56
CA SER A 320 -12.66 -10.97 3.59
C SER A 320 -12.09 -11.17 4.98
N TYR A 321 -11.63 -12.38 5.27
CA TYR A 321 -10.90 -12.74 6.47
C TYR A 321 -10.10 -14.04 6.27
N VAL A 322 -9.11 -14.25 7.11
CA VAL A 322 -8.41 -15.53 7.31
C VAL A 322 -8.19 -15.73 8.80
N ASN A 323 -8.76 -16.80 9.38
CA ASN A 323 -8.56 -17.17 10.78
C ASN A 323 -7.91 -18.54 10.86
N ILE A 324 -6.81 -18.63 11.59
CA ILE A 324 -6.08 -19.87 11.82
C ILE A 324 -6.35 -20.33 13.26
N TYR A 325 -6.86 -21.55 13.42
CA TYR A 325 -7.28 -22.10 14.70
C TYR A 325 -6.16 -22.96 15.31
N GLU A 326 -5.18 -22.28 15.87
CA GLU A 326 -4.04 -22.85 16.57
C GLU A 326 -3.95 -22.27 17.98
N ASP A 327 -3.07 -22.81 18.80
CA ASP A 327 -2.84 -22.31 20.16
C ASP A 327 -2.47 -20.83 20.12
N LYS A 328 -3.16 -20.06 20.95
CA LYS A 328 -2.94 -18.59 21.04
C LYS A 328 -1.48 -18.30 21.37
N GLY A 329 -0.84 -17.53 20.52
CA GLY A 329 0.58 -17.18 20.62
C GLY A 329 1.53 -18.07 19.81
N SER A 330 1.07 -19.20 19.26
CA SER A 330 1.86 -19.97 18.29
C SER A 330 2.14 -19.14 17.02
N GLU A 331 3.25 -19.42 16.33
CA GLU A 331 3.61 -18.67 15.11
C GLU A 331 2.53 -18.81 14.03
N ALA A 332 1.84 -19.94 13.94
CA ALA A 332 0.72 -20.12 13.00
C ALA A 332 -0.51 -19.28 13.38
N TRP A 333 -0.85 -19.19 14.67
CA TRP A 333 -1.92 -18.27 15.12
C TRP A 333 -1.53 -16.82 14.89
N GLN A 334 -0.27 -16.45 15.17
CA GLN A 334 0.26 -15.10 14.90
C GLN A 334 0.12 -14.74 13.43
N MET A 335 0.39 -15.66 12.51
CA MET A 335 0.24 -15.46 11.07
C MET A 335 -1.20 -15.02 10.71
N GLY A 336 -2.22 -15.68 11.26
CA GLY A 336 -3.64 -15.31 11.05
C GLY A 336 -3.99 -13.95 11.64
N ARG A 337 -3.59 -13.69 12.91
CA ARG A 337 -3.80 -12.39 13.57
C ARG A 337 -3.12 -11.26 12.79
N ASN A 338 -1.86 -11.42 12.42
CA ASN A 338 -1.06 -10.37 11.80
C ASN A 338 -1.50 -10.09 10.35
N TYR A 339 -2.08 -11.08 9.64
CA TYR A 339 -2.81 -10.86 8.40
C TYR A 339 -3.94 -9.83 8.60
N GLN A 340 -4.75 -9.97 9.67
CA GLN A 340 -5.84 -9.03 9.95
C GLN A 340 -5.32 -7.66 10.39
N LEU A 341 -4.29 -7.60 11.23
CA LEU A 341 -3.67 -6.34 11.66
C LEU A 341 -3.06 -5.57 10.49
N PHE A 342 -2.43 -6.26 9.55
CA PHE A 342 -1.91 -5.62 8.34
C PHE A 342 -3.03 -5.14 7.42
N ARG A 343 -4.07 -5.96 7.22
CA ARG A 343 -5.25 -5.55 6.46
C ARG A 343 -5.93 -4.33 7.07
N TYR A 344 -5.97 -4.21 8.41
CA TYR A 344 -6.43 -2.99 9.09
C TYR A 344 -5.62 -1.75 8.65
N MET A 345 -4.29 -1.84 8.65
CA MET A 345 -3.43 -0.73 8.22
C MET A 345 -3.67 -0.34 6.76
N LEU A 346 -3.92 -1.30 5.87
CA LEU A 346 -4.32 -1.02 4.48
C LEU A 346 -5.67 -0.29 4.43
N GLY A 347 -6.66 -0.71 5.21
CA GLY A 347 -7.97 -0.07 5.30
C GLY A 347 -7.94 1.39 5.76
N CYS A 348 -6.91 1.78 6.51
CA CYS A 348 -6.72 3.17 6.95
C CYS A 348 -6.43 4.14 5.78
N ASN A 349 -6.08 3.66 4.59
CA ASN A 349 -5.86 4.50 3.39
C ASN A 349 -6.91 4.24 2.28
N ALA A 350 -8.16 3.99 2.66
CA ALA A 350 -9.21 3.55 1.74
C ALA A 350 -9.61 4.58 0.68
N PHE A 351 -9.66 5.87 1.02
CA PHE A 351 -10.19 6.96 0.18
C PHE A 351 -9.17 8.05 -0.11
N GLY A 352 -7.89 7.73 -0.05
CA GLY A 352 -6.82 8.67 -0.36
C GLY A 352 -6.73 9.01 -1.84
N THR A 353 -6.10 10.14 -2.13
CA THR A 353 -5.78 10.58 -3.50
C THR A 353 -4.35 10.23 -3.92
N SER A 354 -3.55 9.73 -2.99
CA SER A 354 -2.17 9.31 -3.22
C SER A 354 -1.98 7.87 -2.73
N PRO A 355 -1.12 7.08 -3.37
CA PRO A 355 -0.90 5.70 -2.97
C PRO A 355 -0.29 5.58 -1.57
N THR A 356 -0.61 4.48 -0.88
CA THR A 356 0.06 4.08 0.36
C THR A 356 1.51 3.74 0.05
N LYS A 357 2.46 4.39 0.70
CA LYS A 357 3.89 4.11 0.54
C LYS A 357 4.23 2.71 1.07
N PHE A 358 4.99 1.94 0.32
CA PHE A 358 5.43 0.60 0.69
C PHE A 358 6.30 0.59 1.97
N ASN A 359 7.00 1.67 2.24
CA ASN A 359 7.96 1.83 3.34
C ASN A 359 7.40 2.68 4.48
N GLY A 360 6.54 2.10 5.28
CA GLY A 360 5.97 2.73 6.48
C GLY A 360 4.52 3.17 6.37
N GLY A 361 3.95 3.23 5.18
CA GLY A 361 2.59 3.72 4.99
C GLY A 361 2.36 5.07 5.68
N LEU A 362 1.32 5.15 6.51
CA LEU A 362 1.01 6.32 7.34
C LEU A 362 1.44 6.17 8.81
N PHE A 363 2.22 5.11 9.15
CA PHE A 363 2.48 4.71 10.53
C PHE A 363 3.95 4.74 10.95
N THR A 364 4.79 5.51 10.28
CA THR A 364 6.18 5.73 10.72
C THR A 364 6.23 6.49 12.04
N TYR A 365 7.27 6.29 12.82
CA TYR A 365 7.53 6.94 14.11
C TYR A 365 8.98 7.41 14.17
N ASP A 366 9.47 7.88 15.31
CA ASP A 366 10.83 8.40 15.46
C ASP A 366 11.88 7.38 14.97
N PRO A 367 12.76 7.76 14.03
CA PRO A 367 13.68 6.83 13.38
C PRO A 367 14.68 6.20 14.35
N SER A 368 15.07 6.89 15.41
CA SER A 368 15.96 6.34 16.45
C SER A 368 15.35 5.14 17.21
N ARG A 369 14.03 4.88 17.05
CA ARG A 369 13.39 3.66 17.59
C ARG A 369 13.47 2.48 16.63
N THR A 370 13.93 2.74 15.41
CA THR A 370 14.23 1.69 14.41
C THR A 370 15.73 1.43 14.33
N ASP A 371 16.52 2.49 14.27
CA ASP A 371 17.98 2.48 14.29
C ASP A 371 18.46 3.63 15.16
N SER A 372 19.08 3.33 16.30
CA SER A 372 19.53 4.31 17.30
C SER A 372 20.55 5.33 16.77
N THR A 373 21.16 5.07 15.62
CA THR A 373 22.10 6.00 14.97
C THR A 373 21.38 7.09 14.17
N LEU A 374 20.08 6.93 13.90
CA LEU A 374 19.28 7.85 13.09
C LEU A 374 18.52 8.84 14.00
N THR A 375 19.21 9.87 14.47
CA THR A 375 18.64 10.92 15.34
C THR A 375 17.94 12.02 14.54
N PHE A 376 17.11 11.62 13.54
CA PHE A 376 16.39 12.51 12.64
C PHE A 376 14.97 12.79 13.14
N THR A 377 14.29 13.71 12.47
CA THR A 377 12.88 14.02 12.79
C THR A 377 11.94 12.89 12.44
N PRO A 378 10.72 12.87 13.03
CA PRO A 378 9.71 11.84 12.72
C PRO A 378 9.22 11.79 11.26
N ASP A 379 9.60 12.77 10.43
CA ASP A 379 9.32 12.75 8.99
C ASP A 379 10.19 11.75 8.23
N PHE A 380 11.29 11.30 8.85
CA PHE A 380 12.23 10.39 8.20
C PHE A 380 11.61 9.02 7.90
N ARG A 381 11.86 8.56 6.69
CA ARG A 381 11.74 7.17 6.24
C ARG A 381 12.84 6.89 5.23
N ASN A 382 13.40 5.71 5.28
CA ASN A 382 14.32 5.27 4.22
C ASN A 382 13.53 5.08 2.92
N TRP A 383 14.12 5.37 1.75
CA TRP A 383 13.42 5.40 0.45
C TRP A 383 12.16 6.28 0.48
N GLY A 384 12.26 7.39 1.20
CA GLY A 384 11.16 8.33 1.37
C GLY A 384 10.91 9.16 0.13
N GLY A 385 10.46 10.37 0.35
CA GLY A 385 10.11 11.30 -0.69
C GLY A 385 8.98 10.81 -1.58
N GLY A 386 8.89 11.42 -2.75
CA GLY A 386 7.97 11.03 -3.80
C GLY A 386 8.33 9.73 -4.51
N THR A 387 9.40 9.07 -4.14
CA THR A 387 9.82 7.83 -4.80
C THR A 387 8.78 6.74 -4.62
N HIS A 388 8.20 6.31 -5.72
CA HIS A 388 7.30 5.17 -5.83
C HIS A 388 8.03 4.05 -6.58
N THR A 389 8.71 3.20 -5.81
CA THR A 389 9.46 2.05 -6.30
C THR A 389 8.48 0.94 -6.68
N ALA A 390 8.28 0.72 -7.97
CA ALA A 390 7.23 -0.16 -8.48
C ALA A 390 7.38 -1.60 -7.99
N GLN A 391 8.62 -2.10 -7.93
CA GLN A 391 8.98 -3.43 -7.43
C GLN A 391 8.47 -3.69 -5.99
N ASN A 392 8.48 -2.68 -5.14
CA ASN A 392 8.01 -2.77 -3.75
C ASN A 392 6.52 -2.42 -3.66
N GLN A 393 6.12 -1.34 -4.33
CA GLN A 393 4.79 -0.76 -4.27
C GLN A 393 3.70 -1.75 -4.70
N ARG A 394 3.95 -2.59 -5.72
CA ARG A 394 3.03 -3.63 -6.22
C ARG A 394 2.58 -4.60 -5.13
N LEU A 395 3.46 -4.95 -4.18
CA LEU A 395 3.17 -5.92 -3.12
C LEU A 395 2.19 -5.40 -2.08
N VAL A 396 2.01 -4.08 -1.99
CA VAL A 396 0.97 -3.46 -1.16
C VAL A 396 -0.42 -3.68 -1.75
N TYR A 397 -0.53 -3.74 -3.09
CA TYR A 397 -1.81 -3.72 -3.82
C TYR A 397 -2.30 -5.08 -4.30
N TRP A 398 -1.41 -5.99 -4.69
CA TRP A 398 -1.80 -7.34 -5.14
C TRP A 398 -2.73 -8.08 -4.17
N PRO A 399 -2.54 -8.05 -2.83
CA PRO A 399 -3.41 -8.82 -1.93
C PRO A 399 -4.85 -8.29 -1.88
N MET A 400 -5.09 -7.06 -2.35
CA MET A 400 -6.41 -6.42 -2.35
C MET A 400 -7.40 -7.08 -3.32
N LEU A 401 -6.92 -7.78 -4.36
CA LEU A 401 -7.78 -8.55 -5.26
C LEU A 401 -8.47 -9.69 -4.50
N LYS A 402 -7.70 -10.57 -3.84
CA LYS A 402 -8.27 -11.71 -3.09
C LYS A 402 -8.97 -11.31 -1.80
N SER A 403 -8.66 -10.14 -1.23
CA SER A 403 -9.43 -9.59 -0.11
C SER A 403 -10.68 -8.82 -0.55
N GLY A 404 -10.91 -8.60 -1.85
CA GLY A 404 -12.06 -7.86 -2.37
C GLY A 404 -12.06 -6.37 -2.03
N ASP A 405 -10.87 -5.82 -1.74
CA ASP A 405 -10.71 -4.41 -1.34
C ASP A 405 -10.41 -3.53 -2.56
N PHE A 406 -11.13 -3.74 -3.64
CA PHE A 406 -10.88 -3.16 -4.97
C PHE A 406 -10.84 -1.63 -4.99
N GLU A 407 -11.62 -0.96 -4.14
CA GLU A 407 -11.65 0.50 -4.09
C GLU A 407 -10.34 1.08 -3.53
N LEU A 408 -9.61 0.31 -2.70
CA LEU A 408 -8.34 0.73 -2.12
C LEU A 408 -7.20 0.73 -3.14
N MET A 409 -7.38 0.08 -4.29
CA MET A 409 -6.38 0.06 -5.37
C MET A 409 -6.40 1.34 -6.22
N LYS A 410 -7.52 2.08 -6.21
CA LYS A 410 -7.70 3.28 -7.04
C LYS A 410 -6.60 4.34 -6.87
N PRO A 411 -6.14 4.70 -5.66
CA PRO A 411 -5.08 5.71 -5.52
C PRO A 411 -3.77 5.34 -6.24
N GLN A 412 -3.44 4.05 -6.33
CA GLN A 412 -2.27 3.59 -7.08
C GLN A 412 -2.48 3.68 -8.59
N PHE A 413 -3.67 3.37 -9.06
CA PHE A 413 -4.01 3.49 -10.48
C PHE A 413 -4.05 4.96 -10.91
N ASP A 414 -4.69 5.81 -10.11
CA ASP A 414 -4.73 7.26 -10.35
C ASP A 414 -3.31 7.87 -10.40
N PHE A 415 -2.38 7.38 -9.59
CA PHE A 415 -0.99 7.82 -9.63
C PHE A 415 -0.38 7.64 -11.03
N TYR A 416 -0.52 6.43 -11.62
CA TYR A 416 -0.01 6.15 -12.96
C TYR A 416 -0.77 6.90 -14.06
N LEU A 417 -2.10 7.02 -13.94
CA LEU A 417 -2.91 7.80 -14.89
C LEU A 417 -2.52 9.28 -14.90
N ASN A 418 -2.28 9.87 -13.73
CA ASN A 418 -1.83 11.25 -13.60
C ASN A 418 -0.40 11.48 -14.13
N ALA A 419 0.45 10.45 -14.08
CA ALA A 419 1.80 10.47 -14.59
C ALA A 419 1.91 10.15 -16.11
N LEU A 420 0.84 9.63 -16.73
CA LEU A 420 0.83 9.12 -18.09
C LEU A 420 1.33 10.16 -19.11
N LYS A 421 0.76 11.35 -19.08
CA LYS A 421 1.15 12.43 -20.00
C LYS A 421 2.65 12.75 -19.92
N ASN A 422 3.22 12.81 -18.72
CA ASN A 422 4.63 13.11 -18.54
C ASN A 422 5.52 11.97 -19.11
N ALA A 423 5.11 10.72 -18.92
CA ALA A 423 5.82 9.55 -19.45
C ALA A 423 5.77 9.49 -20.98
N GLU A 424 4.65 9.84 -21.61
CA GLU A 424 4.50 9.92 -23.07
C GLU A 424 5.32 11.07 -23.67
N LEU A 425 5.25 12.26 -23.07
CA LEU A 425 6.03 13.43 -23.50
C LEU A 425 7.54 13.15 -23.40
N ARG A 426 7.97 12.47 -22.32
CA ARG A 426 9.36 12.05 -22.14
C ARG A 426 9.80 11.10 -23.24
N THR A 427 9.01 10.09 -23.56
CA THR A 427 9.28 9.12 -24.63
C THR A 427 9.41 9.82 -25.99
N GLN A 428 8.44 10.67 -26.31
CA GLN A 428 8.44 11.43 -27.55
C GLN A 428 9.65 12.37 -27.67
N TYR A 429 9.99 13.05 -26.60
CA TYR A 429 11.09 14.02 -26.59
C TYR A 429 12.48 13.37 -26.76
N TYR A 430 12.72 12.25 -26.08
CA TYR A 430 14.02 11.60 -26.13
C TYR A 430 14.24 10.69 -27.35
N TRP A 431 13.20 9.96 -27.74
CA TRP A 431 13.33 8.85 -28.70
C TRP A 431 12.44 8.99 -29.95
N ASN A 432 11.61 10.03 -30.01
CA ASN A 432 10.73 10.33 -31.14
C ASN A 432 9.83 9.16 -31.55
N HIS A 433 9.27 8.47 -30.56
CA HIS A 433 8.26 7.43 -30.76
C HIS A 433 7.15 7.50 -29.71
N ASN A 434 6.07 6.75 -29.89
CA ASN A 434 4.91 6.74 -29.02
C ASN A 434 5.10 5.82 -27.80
N GLY A 435 4.15 5.91 -26.86
CA GLY A 435 4.06 5.10 -25.66
C GLY A 435 4.65 5.75 -24.42
N ALA A 436 4.29 5.20 -23.27
CA ALA A 436 4.68 5.73 -21.98
C ALA A 436 5.84 4.96 -21.36
N SER A 437 6.98 5.61 -21.15
CA SER A 437 8.12 5.03 -20.45
C SER A 437 8.05 5.31 -18.95
N PHE A 438 7.78 4.28 -18.17
CA PHE A 438 7.85 4.33 -16.71
C PHE A 438 9.09 3.59 -16.24
N THR A 439 9.98 4.31 -15.54
CA THR A 439 11.13 3.69 -14.87
C THR A 439 10.67 2.98 -13.59
N GLU A 440 11.53 2.17 -13.00
CA GLU A 440 11.20 1.43 -11.78
C GLU A 440 10.93 2.38 -10.60
N GLN A 441 11.73 3.43 -10.43
CA GLN A 441 11.56 4.45 -9.39
C GLN A 441 11.04 5.76 -9.98
N LEU A 442 9.85 6.15 -9.56
CA LEU A 442 9.18 7.35 -10.04
C LEU A 442 8.99 8.36 -8.92
N GLU A 443 9.14 9.64 -9.29
CA GLU A 443 8.68 10.76 -8.49
C GLU A 443 7.15 10.94 -8.64
N ASN A 444 6.55 11.78 -7.79
CA ASN A 444 5.10 12.10 -7.84
C ASN A 444 4.62 12.60 -9.21
N PHE A 445 5.52 13.14 -10.00
CA PHE A 445 5.28 13.64 -11.36
C PHE A 445 5.64 12.63 -12.47
N GLY A 446 5.93 11.37 -12.13
CA GLY A 446 6.14 10.29 -13.10
C GLY A 446 7.48 10.34 -13.86
N LEU A 447 8.41 11.20 -13.47
CA LEU A 447 9.78 11.22 -13.99
C LEU A 447 10.71 10.41 -13.07
N PRO A 448 11.86 9.92 -13.58
CA PRO A 448 12.87 9.27 -12.77
C PRO A 448 13.32 10.11 -11.58
N ASN A 449 13.63 9.45 -10.46
CA ASN A 449 14.22 10.10 -9.29
C ASN A 449 15.59 10.72 -9.65
N PRO A 450 15.90 11.95 -9.22
CA PRO A 450 17.12 12.64 -9.62
C PRO A 450 18.41 11.96 -9.13
N ALA A 451 18.40 11.34 -7.97
CA ALA A 451 19.56 10.61 -7.46
C ALA A 451 19.84 9.33 -8.29
N GLU A 452 18.77 8.65 -8.72
CA GLU A 452 18.85 7.42 -9.54
C GLU A 452 19.14 7.74 -11.01
N TYR A 453 18.56 8.82 -11.54
CA TYR A 453 18.89 9.29 -12.89
C TYR A 453 20.38 9.57 -13.04
N GLY A 454 21.02 10.06 -11.98
CA GLY A 454 22.47 10.23 -11.85
C GLY A 454 22.98 11.60 -12.26
N TRP A 455 23.74 12.25 -11.35
CA TRP A 455 24.34 13.57 -11.56
C TRP A 455 25.68 13.53 -12.27
N LYS A 456 26.40 12.40 -12.22
CA LYS A 456 27.74 12.22 -12.83
C LYS A 456 27.67 11.30 -14.04
N ARG A 457 26.61 11.43 -14.85
CA ARG A 457 26.44 10.62 -16.05
C ARG A 457 27.32 11.10 -17.19
N PRO A 458 27.84 10.19 -18.07
CA PRO A 458 28.58 10.58 -19.27
C PRO A 458 27.71 11.45 -20.19
N ALA A 459 28.33 12.42 -20.86
CA ALA A 459 27.61 13.36 -21.73
C ALA A 459 26.93 12.68 -22.94
N ASN A 460 27.49 11.56 -23.39
CA ASN A 460 26.97 10.76 -24.52
C ASN A 460 26.02 9.62 -24.07
N TYR A 461 25.71 9.52 -22.78
CA TYR A 461 24.76 8.52 -22.28
C TYR A 461 23.33 8.92 -22.68
N ASP A 462 22.51 7.94 -23.05
CA ASP A 462 21.13 8.17 -23.47
C ASP A 462 20.35 8.96 -22.42
N LYS A 463 19.87 10.15 -22.79
CA LYS A 463 19.16 11.06 -21.90
C LYS A 463 17.88 10.47 -21.31
N GLY A 464 17.26 9.53 -22.01
CA GLY A 464 16.06 8.84 -21.54
C GLY A 464 16.33 7.70 -20.55
N MET A 465 17.60 7.37 -20.29
CA MET A 465 18.00 6.26 -19.43
C MET A 465 18.52 6.76 -18.08
N GLU A 466 18.27 6.00 -17.03
CA GLU A 466 18.88 6.19 -15.72
C GLU A 466 20.36 5.73 -15.76
N TYR A 467 21.27 6.56 -15.27
CA TYR A 467 22.68 6.17 -15.09
C TYR A 467 22.85 5.47 -13.74
N ASN A 468 22.19 4.32 -13.64
CA ASN A 468 22.18 3.50 -12.44
C ASN A 468 22.18 2.01 -12.85
N ALA A 469 23.23 1.30 -12.46
CA ALA A 469 23.42 -0.10 -12.84
C ALA A 469 22.30 -1.04 -12.35
N TRP A 470 21.51 -0.62 -11.33
CA TRP A 470 20.38 -1.38 -10.79
C TRP A 470 19.09 -1.15 -11.59
N LEU A 471 18.89 0.07 -12.13
CA LEU A 471 17.60 0.51 -12.67
C LEU A 471 17.58 0.61 -14.20
N GLU A 472 18.73 0.75 -14.84
CA GLU A 472 18.79 0.90 -16.31
C GLU A 472 18.03 -0.22 -17.03
N TYR A 473 17.32 0.15 -18.11
CA TYR A 473 16.50 -0.73 -18.96
C TYR A 473 15.38 -1.49 -18.23
N GLN A 474 14.96 -1.03 -17.05
CA GLN A 474 13.87 -1.65 -16.30
C GLN A 474 12.59 -0.83 -16.41
N TRP A 475 11.68 -1.28 -17.27
CA TRP A 475 10.39 -0.66 -17.51
C TRP A 475 9.22 -1.61 -17.26
N ASP A 476 9.49 -2.91 -17.10
CA ASP A 476 8.49 -3.97 -17.09
C ASP A 476 7.64 -4.03 -15.82
N THR A 477 8.04 -3.36 -14.76
CA THR A 477 7.23 -3.27 -13.53
C THR A 477 5.91 -2.53 -13.73
N ALA A 478 5.82 -1.61 -14.71
CA ALA A 478 4.56 -0.96 -15.08
C ALA A 478 3.51 -1.97 -15.59
N LEU A 479 3.95 -3.08 -16.20
CA LEU A 479 3.07 -4.14 -16.71
C LEU A 479 2.28 -4.84 -15.58
N GLU A 480 2.81 -4.89 -14.35
CA GLU A 480 2.07 -5.44 -13.21
C GLU A 480 0.87 -4.55 -12.83
N PHE A 481 1.01 -3.23 -12.92
CA PHE A 481 -0.11 -2.32 -12.69
C PHE A 481 -1.12 -2.36 -13.83
N CYS A 482 -0.68 -2.52 -15.09
CA CYS A 482 -1.56 -2.83 -16.22
C CYS A 482 -2.39 -4.09 -15.94
N LEU A 483 -1.73 -5.15 -15.47
CA LEU A 483 -2.40 -6.40 -15.12
C LEU A 483 -3.39 -6.21 -13.96
N MET A 484 -3.02 -5.49 -12.88
CA MET A 484 -3.92 -5.20 -11.77
C MET A 484 -5.18 -4.45 -12.21
N MET A 485 -5.04 -3.48 -13.14
CA MET A 485 -6.17 -2.75 -13.72
C MET A 485 -7.11 -3.68 -14.48
N LEU A 486 -6.57 -4.59 -15.31
CA LEU A 486 -7.35 -5.58 -16.04
C LEU A 486 -8.02 -6.61 -15.10
N GLU A 487 -7.35 -7.00 -14.02
CA GLU A 487 -7.92 -7.90 -13.01
C GLU A 487 -9.13 -7.29 -12.25
N GLN A 488 -9.30 -5.95 -12.24
CA GLN A 488 -10.52 -5.31 -11.71
C GLN A 488 -11.78 -5.75 -12.47
N GLU A 489 -11.69 -5.86 -13.80
CA GLU A 489 -12.79 -6.42 -14.59
C GLU A 489 -13.00 -7.89 -14.24
N ARG A 490 -11.93 -8.69 -14.29
CA ARG A 490 -12.01 -10.14 -14.11
C ARG A 490 -12.51 -10.55 -12.72
N TYR A 491 -12.07 -9.87 -11.63
CA TYR A 491 -12.48 -10.16 -10.25
C TYR A 491 -13.81 -9.52 -9.88
N ALA A 492 -14.07 -8.29 -10.28
CA ALA A 492 -15.18 -7.48 -9.79
C ALA A 492 -16.20 -7.09 -10.86
N GLY A 493 -15.97 -7.42 -12.14
CA GLY A 493 -16.84 -6.98 -13.25
C GLY A 493 -16.87 -5.45 -13.39
N LYS A 494 -15.80 -4.75 -12.96
CA LYS A 494 -15.74 -3.30 -13.05
C LYS A 494 -15.45 -2.85 -14.49
N ASP A 495 -16.03 -1.71 -14.86
CA ASP A 495 -15.62 -1.03 -16.08
C ASP A 495 -14.17 -0.54 -15.95
N VAL A 496 -13.32 -1.01 -16.86
CA VAL A 496 -11.90 -0.67 -16.93
C VAL A 496 -11.55 0.19 -18.14
N SER A 497 -12.56 0.69 -18.86
CA SER A 497 -12.38 1.50 -20.07
C SER A 497 -11.46 2.70 -19.87
N SER A 498 -11.51 3.34 -18.69
CA SER A 498 -10.66 4.47 -18.34
C SER A 498 -9.18 4.12 -18.17
N TYR A 499 -8.84 2.84 -18.00
CA TYR A 499 -7.47 2.35 -17.86
C TYR A 499 -6.86 1.90 -19.19
N ILE A 500 -7.69 1.61 -20.20
CA ILE A 500 -7.23 1.10 -21.51
C ILE A 500 -6.19 2.03 -22.14
N PRO A 501 -6.35 3.38 -22.21
CA PRO A 501 -5.34 4.25 -22.78
C PRO A 501 -3.96 4.16 -22.11
N PHE A 502 -3.91 3.99 -20.79
CA PHE A 502 -2.67 3.76 -20.06
C PHE A 502 -2.02 2.43 -20.44
N ILE A 503 -2.81 1.35 -20.47
CA ILE A 503 -2.34 0.00 -20.79
C ILE A 503 -1.79 -0.03 -22.22
N GLU A 504 -2.53 0.53 -23.20
CA GLU A 504 -2.13 0.62 -24.60
C GLU A 504 -0.86 1.46 -24.76
N SER A 505 -0.74 2.57 -24.02
CA SER A 505 0.45 3.42 -24.06
C SER A 505 1.69 2.69 -23.52
N CYS A 506 1.56 1.92 -22.44
CA CYS A 506 2.64 1.07 -21.94
C CYS A 506 3.04 -0.02 -22.97
N LEU A 507 2.08 -0.71 -23.55
CA LEU A 507 2.34 -1.75 -24.57
C LEU A 507 2.99 -1.16 -25.83
N THR A 508 2.52 0.00 -26.28
CA THR A 508 3.08 0.75 -27.42
C THR A 508 4.55 1.09 -27.18
N PHE A 509 4.88 1.56 -25.95
CA PHE A 509 6.28 1.82 -25.61
C PHE A 509 7.15 0.59 -25.82
N PHE A 510 6.80 -0.57 -25.29
CA PHE A 510 7.60 -1.79 -25.47
C PHE A 510 7.74 -2.17 -26.96
N ASN A 511 6.66 -2.10 -27.73
CA ASN A 511 6.70 -2.42 -29.15
C ASN A 511 7.61 -1.47 -29.95
N GLU A 512 7.46 -0.15 -29.74
CA GLU A 512 8.20 0.84 -30.53
C GLU A 512 9.64 1.03 -30.01
N HIS A 513 9.84 1.03 -28.70
CA HIS A 513 11.16 1.28 -28.10
C HIS A 513 12.19 0.18 -28.42
N TYR A 514 11.80 -1.08 -28.33
CA TYR A 514 12.72 -2.17 -28.71
C TYR A 514 13.05 -2.19 -30.20
N GLN A 515 12.13 -1.77 -31.05
CA GLN A 515 12.42 -1.56 -32.47
C GLN A 515 13.37 -0.38 -32.68
N TYR A 516 13.16 0.73 -31.93
CA TYR A 516 14.08 1.87 -31.92
C TYR A 516 15.50 1.44 -31.48
N LEU A 517 15.63 0.74 -30.37
CA LEU A 517 16.92 0.27 -29.85
C LEU A 517 17.62 -0.68 -30.86
N ALA A 518 16.88 -1.53 -31.54
CA ALA A 518 17.45 -2.41 -32.61
C ALA A 518 18.00 -1.59 -33.76
N LYS A 519 17.26 -0.60 -34.25
CA LYS A 519 17.69 0.32 -35.32
C LYS A 519 18.95 1.10 -34.93
N GLN A 520 19.01 1.63 -33.70
CA GLN A 520 20.17 2.35 -33.18
C GLN A 520 21.45 1.50 -33.19
N ARG A 521 21.33 0.20 -32.96
CA ARG A 521 22.45 -0.74 -33.02
C ARG A 521 22.76 -1.26 -34.43
N GLY A 522 22.01 -0.86 -35.46
CA GLY A 522 22.13 -1.40 -36.81
C GLY A 522 21.74 -2.89 -36.90
N SER A 523 20.88 -3.36 -35.96
CA SER A 523 20.43 -4.77 -35.93
C SER A 523 18.99 -4.90 -36.43
N LYS A 524 18.59 -6.16 -36.75
CA LYS A 524 17.21 -6.46 -37.13
C LYS A 524 16.27 -6.20 -35.93
N THR A 525 15.09 -5.64 -36.20
CA THR A 525 14.04 -5.38 -35.21
C THR A 525 13.34 -6.65 -34.74
N PHE A 526 13.30 -7.66 -35.63
CA PHE A 526 12.72 -8.98 -35.38
C PHE A 526 13.74 -10.07 -35.62
N ASP A 527 13.63 -11.16 -34.88
CA ASP A 527 14.42 -12.38 -35.11
C ASP A 527 13.94 -13.14 -36.35
N SER A 528 14.55 -14.29 -36.65
CA SER A 528 14.19 -15.13 -37.80
C SER A 528 12.77 -15.69 -37.77
N ASN A 529 12.15 -15.70 -36.58
CA ASN A 529 10.79 -16.20 -36.35
C ASN A 529 9.76 -15.06 -36.28
N GLY A 530 10.17 -13.81 -36.49
CA GLY A 530 9.29 -12.64 -36.44
C GLY A 530 9.04 -12.10 -35.01
N HIS A 531 9.79 -12.56 -34.01
CA HIS A 531 9.64 -12.04 -32.62
C HIS A 531 10.47 -10.77 -32.43
N LEU A 532 9.98 -9.89 -31.54
CA LEU A 532 10.73 -8.73 -31.05
C LEU A 532 12.03 -9.16 -30.35
N VAL A 533 13.09 -8.41 -30.61
CA VAL A 533 14.35 -8.57 -29.88
C VAL A 533 14.33 -7.63 -28.67
N LEU A 534 14.05 -8.16 -27.49
CA LEU A 534 13.99 -7.38 -26.24
C LEU A 534 15.42 -7.22 -25.67
N TYR A 535 16.21 -6.29 -26.25
CA TYR A 535 17.59 -6.03 -25.86
C TYR A 535 18.01 -4.58 -26.19
N PRO A 536 18.83 -3.91 -25.31
CA PRO A 536 19.12 -4.34 -23.95
C PRO A 536 17.87 -4.26 -23.06
N GLY A 537 17.80 -5.11 -22.05
CA GLY A 537 16.70 -5.20 -21.11
C GLY A 537 17.18 -5.50 -19.70
N SER A 538 16.24 -5.65 -18.82
CA SER A 538 16.46 -5.98 -17.41
C SER A 538 15.44 -7.03 -16.97
N SER A 539 15.90 -8.10 -16.31
CA SER A 539 15.01 -9.04 -15.63
C SER A 539 14.99 -8.67 -14.15
N ALA A 540 14.02 -7.88 -13.75
CA ALA A 540 13.96 -7.09 -12.52
C ALA A 540 15.27 -6.27 -12.32
N GLU A 541 15.59 -5.87 -11.11
CA GLU A 541 16.90 -5.25 -10.81
C GLU A 541 18.06 -6.26 -10.85
N THR A 542 17.78 -7.54 -11.05
CA THR A 542 18.75 -8.61 -10.82
C THR A 542 19.62 -8.89 -12.02
N TYR A 543 19.05 -9.21 -13.18
CA TYR A 543 19.82 -9.60 -14.36
C TYR A 543 19.82 -8.47 -15.38
N LYS A 544 20.98 -7.84 -15.55
CA LYS A 544 21.15 -6.61 -16.32
C LYS A 544 21.78 -6.85 -17.68
N MET A 545 21.52 -5.93 -18.62
CA MET A 545 21.85 -6.09 -20.05
C MET A 545 21.31 -7.43 -20.58
N ALA A 546 20.05 -7.71 -20.17
CA ALA A 546 19.39 -8.96 -20.47
C ALA A 546 18.85 -8.97 -21.91
N TYR A 547 19.03 -10.09 -22.58
CA TYR A 547 18.44 -10.38 -23.89
C TYR A 547 17.21 -11.27 -23.68
N ASN A 548 16.03 -10.78 -24.06
CA ASN A 548 14.75 -11.48 -23.87
C ASN A 548 14.51 -11.87 -22.41
N ALA A 549 14.42 -10.87 -21.54
CA ALA A 549 14.18 -11.03 -20.11
C ALA A 549 12.84 -11.74 -19.82
N SER A 550 12.86 -12.74 -18.94
CA SER A 550 11.67 -13.56 -18.62
C SER A 550 10.54 -12.78 -17.96
N SER A 551 10.85 -11.80 -17.10
CA SER A 551 9.87 -10.92 -16.48
C SER A 551 9.14 -10.07 -17.50
N THR A 552 9.87 -9.46 -18.44
CA THR A 552 9.30 -8.64 -19.53
C THR A 552 8.44 -9.48 -20.49
N ILE A 553 8.95 -10.66 -20.90
CA ILE A 553 8.19 -11.59 -21.76
C ILE A 553 6.88 -11.99 -21.07
N ALA A 554 6.96 -12.42 -19.83
CA ALA A 554 5.79 -12.88 -19.08
C ALA A 554 4.77 -11.74 -18.88
N GLY A 555 5.26 -10.53 -18.55
CA GLY A 555 4.42 -9.35 -18.39
C GLY A 555 3.69 -8.98 -19.67
N LEU A 556 4.41 -8.80 -20.76
CA LEU A 556 3.82 -8.45 -22.06
C LEU A 556 2.80 -9.49 -22.52
N LYS A 557 3.16 -10.78 -22.46
CA LYS A 557 2.26 -11.86 -22.85
C LYS A 557 0.98 -11.84 -22.03
N THR A 558 1.08 -11.81 -20.70
CA THR A 558 -0.10 -11.89 -19.82
C THR A 558 -0.97 -10.66 -19.94
N VAL A 559 -0.39 -9.45 -20.01
CA VAL A 559 -1.17 -8.21 -20.19
C VAL A 559 -1.92 -8.21 -21.53
N LEU A 560 -1.26 -8.61 -22.63
CA LEU A 560 -1.90 -8.71 -23.95
C LEU A 560 -3.03 -9.74 -23.96
N GLU A 561 -2.82 -10.93 -23.39
CA GLU A 561 -3.86 -11.96 -23.29
C GLU A 561 -5.05 -11.48 -22.46
N ARG A 562 -4.83 -10.76 -21.36
CA ARG A 562 -5.90 -10.19 -20.53
C ARG A 562 -6.63 -9.03 -21.22
N LEU A 563 -5.90 -8.16 -21.92
CA LEU A 563 -6.49 -7.06 -22.69
C LEU A 563 -7.40 -7.60 -23.81
N LEU A 564 -6.92 -8.60 -24.56
CA LEU A 564 -7.70 -9.24 -25.61
C LEU A 564 -8.89 -10.06 -25.09
N ALA A 565 -8.85 -10.52 -23.83
CA ALA A 565 -9.95 -11.23 -23.18
C ALA A 565 -11.06 -10.30 -22.64
N LEU A 566 -10.89 -8.99 -22.70
CA LEU A 566 -11.93 -8.04 -22.30
C LEU A 566 -13.20 -8.18 -23.13
N PRO A 567 -14.39 -7.84 -22.58
CA PRO A 567 -15.66 -7.80 -23.31
C PRO A 567 -15.53 -7.07 -24.66
N GLY A 568 -16.19 -7.57 -25.68
CA GLY A 568 -16.02 -7.16 -27.07
C GLY A 568 -16.28 -5.68 -27.37
N ASN A 569 -17.06 -5.00 -26.53
CA ASN A 569 -17.37 -3.58 -26.65
C ASN A 569 -16.29 -2.64 -26.09
N LEU A 570 -15.29 -3.15 -25.40
CA LEU A 570 -14.22 -2.32 -24.78
C LEU A 570 -13.04 -2.05 -25.73
N LEU A 571 -12.85 -2.88 -26.74
CA LEU A 571 -11.81 -2.69 -27.78
C LEU A 571 -12.44 -2.70 -29.16
N SER A 572 -11.99 -1.81 -30.04
CA SER A 572 -12.34 -1.85 -31.46
C SER A 572 -11.71 -3.07 -32.16
N ALA A 573 -12.23 -3.41 -33.33
CA ALA A 573 -11.65 -4.49 -34.15
C ALA A 573 -10.19 -4.21 -34.53
N GLU A 574 -9.86 -2.94 -34.83
CA GLU A 574 -8.51 -2.49 -35.15
C GLU A 574 -7.56 -2.67 -33.95
N GLN A 575 -7.98 -2.22 -32.76
CA GLN A 575 -7.19 -2.41 -31.54
C GLN A 575 -6.93 -3.91 -31.29
N ARG A 576 -7.94 -4.77 -31.44
CA ARG A 576 -7.77 -6.23 -31.28
C ARG A 576 -6.73 -6.78 -32.25
N THR A 577 -6.82 -6.45 -33.53
CA THR A 577 -5.87 -6.89 -34.54
C THR A 577 -4.45 -6.43 -34.25
N ASN A 578 -4.29 -5.19 -33.80
CA ASN A 578 -2.99 -4.64 -33.44
C ASN A 578 -2.37 -5.37 -32.23
N TRP A 579 -3.17 -5.63 -31.19
CA TRP A 579 -2.67 -6.32 -30.00
C TRP A 579 -2.47 -7.83 -30.22
N GLU A 580 -3.26 -8.48 -31.04
CA GLU A 580 -3.01 -9.86 -31.52
C GLU A 580 -1.69 -9.94 -32.29
N THR A 581 -1.43 -8.97 -33.17
CA THR A 581 -0.17 -8.88 -33.91
C THR A 581 1.01 -8.71 -32.95
N MET A 582 0.88 -7.86 -31.92
CA MET A 582 1.93 -7.69 -30.91
C MET A 582 2.14 -8.96 -30.10
N LEU A 583 1.07 -9.64 -29.68
CA LEU A 583 1.15 -10.90 -28.93
C LEU A 583 1.95 -11.97 -29.70
N ASN A 584 1.71 -12.09 -31.00
CA ASN A 584 2.44 -13.02 -31.87
C ASN A 584 3.94 -12.66 -32.03
N ARG A 585 4.33 -11.42 -31.71
CA ARG A 585 5.73 -10.95 -31.75
C ARG A 585 6.48 -11.15 -30.43
N ILE A 586 5.80 -11.55 -29.36
CA ILE A 586 6.47 -11.76 -28.06
C ILE A 586 7.34 -13.01 -28.14
N PRO A 587 8.65 -12.91 -27.83
CA PRO A 587 9.54 -14.07 -27.90
C PRO A 587 9.17 -15.12 -26.82
N PRO A 588 9.51 -16.40 -27.06
CA PRO A 588 9.32 -17.44 -26.05
C PRO A 588 10.26 -17.24 -24.86
N LEU A 589 9.87 -17.78 -23.70
CA LEU A 589 10.74 -17.90 -22.54
C LEU A 589 11.95 -18.76 -22.84
N SER A 590 13.07 -18.46 -22.21
CA SER A 590 14.29 -19.24 -22.29
C SER A 590 14.43 -20.21 -21.13
N PHE A 591 15.17 -21.28 -21.32
CA PHE A 591 15.39 -22.31 -20.30
C PHE A 591 16.90 -22.58 -20.14
N ARG A 592 17.25 -23.08 -18.95
CA ARG A 592 18.60 -23.54 -18.63
C ARG A 592 18.52 -24.84 -17.80
N GLU A 593 19.63 -25.52 -17.61
CA GLU A 593 19.66 -26.79 -16.90
C GLU A 593 20.49 -26.73 -15.62
N PHE A 594 19.97 -27.34 -14.55
CA PHE A 594 20.69 -27.59 -13.31
C PHE A 594 20.48 -29.04 -12.87
N LYS A 595 21.57 -29.76 -12.67
CA LYS A 595 21.54 -31.17 -12.25
C LYS A 595 20.65 -32.06 -13.14
N GLY A 596 20.68 -31.83 -14.45
CA GLY A 596 19.84 -32.56 -15.43
C GLY A 596 18.36 -32.21 -15.33
N LYS A 597 17.98 -31.07 -14.72
CA LYS A 597 16.62 -30.56 -14.63
C LYS A 597 16.49 -29.26 -15.41
N THR A 598 15.49 -29.22 -16.30
CA THR A 598 15.14 -27.99 -17.02
C THR A 598 14.53 -26.98 -16.05
N THR A 599 15.01 -25.74 -16.09
CA THR A 599 14.55 -24.61 -15.29
C THR A 599 14.28 -23.41 -16.19
N ILE A 600 13.43 -22.49 -15.75
CA ILE A 600 13.19 -21.21 -16.45
C ILE A 600 14.44 -20.35 -16.29
N SER A 601 14.96 -19.82 -17.39
CA SER A 601 16.07 -18.87 -17.37
C SER A 601 15.58 -17.45 -17.11
N PRO A 602 16.31 -16.62 -16.36
CA PRO A 602 15.94 -15.20 -16.15
C PRO A 602 15.95 -14.37 -17.42
N ALA A 603 16.73 -14.79 -18.42
CA ALA A 603 16.79 -14.23 -19.77
C ALA A 603 17.48 -15.24 -20.70
N LYS A 604 17.52 -14.98 -21.99
CA LYS A 604 18.31 -15.79 -22.94
C LYS A 604 19.81 -15.63 -22.67
N LEU A 605 20.26 -14.39 -22.42
CA LEU A 605 21.61 -14.01 -22.03
C LEU A 605 21.53 -12.77 -21.15
N TRP A 606 22.54 -12.55 -20.32
CA TRP A 606 22.73 -11.35 -19.49
C TRP A 606 24.20 -11.09 -19.23
N GLU A 607 24.52 -9.87 -18.86
CA GLU A 607 25.92 -9.46 -18.66
C GLU A 607 26.33 -9.54 -17.18
N ARG A 608 25.43 -9.11 -16.27
CA ARG A 608 25.72 -9.04 -14.84
C ARG A 608 24.51 -9.30 -13.94
N ILE A 609 24.78 -9.63 -12.68
CA ILE A 609 23.78 -9.82 -11.62
C ILE A 609 24.00 -8.75 -10.56
N ASN A 610 23.01 -7.90 -10.31
CA ASN A 610 23.10 -6.78 -9.39
C ASN A 610 22.31 -6.94 -8.09
N ASN A 611 21.16 -7.62 -8.11
CA ASN A 611 20.29 -7.80 -6.96
C ASN A 611 20.09 -9.28 -6.60
N THR A 612 19.21 -9.55 -5.68
CA THR A 612 18.91 -10.89 -5.15
C THR A 612 17.46 -11.30 -5.34
N GLU A 613 16.78 -10.82 -6.38
CA GLU A 613 15.47 -11.33 -6.80
C GLU A 613 15.59 -12.55 -7.71
N SER A 614 14.46 -13.24 -7.84
CA SER A 614 14.33 -14.42 -8.69
C SER A 614 13.31 -14.18 -9.81
N PRO A 615 13.59 -13.28 -10.78
CA PRO A 615 12.62 -12.92 -11.83
C PRO A 615 12.32 -14.06 -12.80
N GLN A 616 13.14 -15.11 -12.84
CA GLN A 616 12.82 -16.37 -13.52
C GLN A 616 11.58 -17.07 -12.94
N LEU A 617 11.11 -16.68 -11.77
CA LEU A 617 9.85 -17.13 -11.17
C LEU A 617 8.68 -16.15 -11.34
N TYR A 618 8.88 -15.01 -12.01
CA TYR A 618 7.77 -14.10 -12.34
C TYR A 618 6.75 -14.70 -13.30
N PRO A 619 7.11 -15.60 -14.23
CA PRO A 619 6.13 -16.39 -14.96
C PRO A 619 5.20 -17.25 -14.09
N VAL A 620 5.59 -17.55 -12.82
CA VAL A 620 4.75 -18.20 -11.81
C VAL A 620 3.86 -17.17 -11.08
N TYR A 621 4.46 -16.08 -10.59
CA TYR A 621 3.77 -14.97 -9.94
C TYR A 621 4.51 -13.65 -10.22
N PRO A 622 3.83 -12.58 -10.67
CA PRO A 622 2.36 -12.44 -10.70
C PRO A 622 1.69 -12.96 -11.99
N TYR A 623 2.46 -13.33 -13.00
CA TYR A 623 1.90 -13.52 -14.35
C TYR A 623 1.18 -14.86 -14.56
N GLY A 624 1.37 -15.85 -13.68
CA GLY A 624 0.59 -17.08 -13.66
C GLY A 624 0.65 -17.91 -14.97
N ILE A 625 1.74 -17.87 -15.71
CA ILE A 625 1.97 -18.72 -16.89
C ILE A 625 2.15 -20.17 -16.44
N TYR A 626 2.90 -20.36 -15.33
CA TYR A 626 3.10 -21.65 -14.69
C TYR A 626 2.37 -21.68 -13.33
N GLY A 627 1.90 -22.86 -12.95
CA GLY A 627 1.21 -23.08 -11.67
C GLY A 627 0.51 -24.41 -11.64
N ILE A 628 -0.15 -24.73 -10.54
CA ILE A 628 -0.92 -25.98 -10.38
C ILE A 628 -1.97 -26.08 -11.49
N GLY A 629 -2.05 -27.25 -12.14
CA GLY A 629 -2.96 -27.53 -13.25
C GLY A 629 -2.52 -27.01 -14.60
N ARG A 630 -1.38 -26.31 -14.70
CA ARG A 630 -0.87 -25.73 -15.95
C ARG A 630 0.31 -26.54 -16.53
N PRO A 631 0.47 -26.56 -17.85
CA PRO A 631 1.62 -27.19 -18.48
C PRO A 631 2.93 -26.59 -17.97
N GLY A 632 3.96 -27.42 -17.79
CA GLY A 632 5.30 -26.99 -17.37
C GLY A 632 5.45 -26.71 -15.89
N LEU A 633 4.50 -27.15 -15.04
CA LEU A 633 4.60 -27.05 -13.58
C LEU A 633 5.92 -27.62 -13.06
N ASP A 634 6.35 -28.79 -13.59
CA ASP A 634 7.63 -29.43 -13.21
C ASP A 634 8.83 -28.52 -13.47
N THR A 635 8.85 -27.82 -14.61
CA THR A 635 9.91 -26.85 -14.93
C THR A 635 9.95 -25.70 -13.93
N ALA A 636 8.79 -25.19 -13.53
CA ALA A 636 8.71 -24.14 -12.52
C ALA A 636 9.12 -24.63 -11.12
N ILE A 637 8.70 -25.84 -10.74
CA ILE A 637 9.15 -26.50 -9.50
C ILE A 637 10.66 -26.73 -9.53
N ASN A 638 11.20 -27.21 -10.66
CA ASN A 638 12.65 -27.38 -10.85
C ASN A 638 13.38 -26.05 -10.69
N THR A 639 12.86 -24.96 -11.26
CA THR A 639 13.41 -23.60 -11.09
C THR A 639 13.48 -23.23 -9.62
N PHE A 640 12.41 -23.42 -8.86
CA PHE A 640 12.40 -23.14 -7.43
C PHE A 640 13.36 -24.03 -6.63
N LYS A 641 13.49 -25.32 -6.99
CA LYS A 641 14.25 -26.31 -6.20
C LYS A 641 15.72 -26.47 -6.57
N TYR A 642 16.08 -26.22 -7.84
CA TYR A 642 17.41 -26.57 -8.34
C TYR A 642 18.20 -25.41 -8.94
N ASP A 643 17.54 -24.31 -9.33
CA ASP A 643 18.24 -23.13 -9.83
C ASP A 643 19.11 -22.53 -8.71
N THR A 644 20.42 -22.45 -8.96
CA THR A 644 21.41 -22.03 -7.96
C THR A 644 21.23 -20.57 -7.50
N ASP A 645 20.79 -19.70 -8.42
CA ASP A 645 20.54 -18.30 -8.09
C ASP A 645 19.29 -18.18 -7.21
N VAL A 646 18.21 -18.89 -7.57
CA VAL A 646 16.98 -18.94 -6.75
C VAL A 646 17.27 -19.45 -5.35
N LEU A 647 18.07 -20.50 -5.21
CA LEU A 647 18.46 -21.04 -3.91
C LEU A 647 19.28 -20.04 -3.10
N LYS A 648 20.23 -19.35 -3.75
CA LYS A 648 21.09 -18.35 -3.13
C LYS A 648 20.30 -17.11 -2.67
N PHE A 649 19.30 -16.69 -3.45
CA PHE A 649 18.55 -15.44 -3.21
C PHE A 649 17.32 -15.64 -2.34
N ARG A 650 16.96 -16.88 -2.03
CA ARG A 650 15.74 -17.22 -1.25
C ARG A 650 15.73 -16.57 0.12
N SER A 651 14.66 -15.85 0.42
CA SER A 651 14.48 -15.17 1.70
C SER A 651 13.01 -14.87 1.98
N HIS A 652 12.70 -14.59 3.24
CA HIS A 652 11.39 -14.09 3.69
C HIS A 652 11.43 -12.59 4.03
N VAL A 653 12.57 -11.91 3.93
CA VAL A 653 12.76 -10.53 4.38
C VAL A 653 12.23 -9.53 3.36
N GLY A 654 11.54 -8.48 3.85
CA GLY A 654 11.08 -7.35 3.02
C GLY A 654 10.21 -7.79 1.83
N TRP A 655 10.51 -7.27 0.67
CA TRP A 655 9.82 -7.48 -0.60
C TRP A 655 9.99 -8.88 -1.24
N LYS A 656 10.76 -9.78 -0.64
CA LYS A 656 10.96 -11.15 -1.16
C LYS A 656 9.64 -11.90 -1.32
N GLN A 657 9.51 -12.65 -2.43
CA GLN A 657 8.28 -13.31 -2.87
C GLN A 657 8.37 -14.85 -2.80
N ASP A 658 9.42 -15.42 -2.20
CA ASP A 658 9.66 -16.87 -2.22
C ASP A 658 8.54 -17.69 -1.60
N ASN A 659 7.82 -17.13 -0.61
CA ASN A 659 6.62 -17.74 -0.04
C ASN A 659 5.47 -17.81 -1.05
N ILE A 660 5.35 -16.80 -1.92
CA ILE A 660 4.31 -16.72 -2.95
C ILE A 660 4.61 -17.74 -4.05
N PHE A 661 5.85 -17.80 -4.51
CA PHE A 661 6.27 -18.78 -5.51
C PHE A 661 6.03 -20.21 -5.02
N ALA A 662 6.46 -20.52 -3.78
CA ALA A 662 6.23 -21.84 -3.19
C ALA A 662 4.72 -22.18 -3.12
N ALA A 663 3.87 -21.22 -2.70
CA ALA A 663 2.42 -21.42 -2.63
C ALA A 663 1.81 -21.68 -4.03
N ARG A 664 2.19 -20.90 -5.05
CA ARG A 664 1.68 -21.05 -6.42
C ARG A 664 2.11 -22.38 -7.07
N LEU A 665 3.21 -22.95 -6.61
CA LEU A 665 3.75 -24.23 -7.08
C LEU A 665 3.24 -25.45 -6.28
N GLY A 666 2.42 -25.24 -5.24
CA GLY A 666 1.90 -26.34 -4.40
C GLY A 666 2.95 -26.92 -3.44
N LEU A 667 4.02 -26.20 -3.16
CA LEU A 667 5.10 -26.63 -2.25
C LEU A 667 4.71 -26.25 -0.82
N THR A 668 3.88 -27.09 -0.20
CA THR A 668 3.20 -26.80 1.09
C THR A 668 4.18 -26.47 2.21
N ASP A 669 5.20 -27.26 2.44
CA ASP A 669 6.12 -27.08 3.56
C ASP A 669 6.94 -25.78 3.40
N GLU A 670 7.47 -25.55 2.20
CA GLU A 670 8.21 -24.32 1.90
C GLU A 670 7.32 -23.08 1.97
N ALA A 671 6.11 -23.15 1.41
CA ALA A 671 5.14 -22.07 1.45
C ALA A 671 4.74 -21.70 2.88
N PHE A 672 4.39 -22.70 3.69
CA PHE A 672 3.99 -22.51 5.07
C PHE A 672 5.16 -21.96 5.90
N GLY A 673 6.35 -22.59 5.84
CA GLY A 673 7.50 -22.16 6.60
C GLY A 673 7.95 -20.73 6.28
N LEU A 674 7.94 -20.32 4.99
CA LEU A 674 8.29 -18.98 4.58
C LEU A 674 7.20 -17.95 4.96
N THR A 675 5.91 -18.29 4.84
CA THR A 675 4.81 -17.40 5.18
C THR A 675 4.71 -17.16 6.68
N VAL A 676 4.92 -18.20 7.51
CA VAL A 676 5.04 -18.07 8.96
C VAL A 676 6.16 -17.09 9.31
N LYS A 677 7.36 -17.25 8.75
CA LYS A 677 8.50 -16.34 8.99
C LYS A 677 8.18 -14.88 8.61
N LYS A 678 7.38 -14.66 7.57
CA LYS A 678 6.95 -13.33 7.16
C LYS A 678 5.93 -12.72 8.11
N LEU A 679 4.93 -13.48 8.52
CA LEU A 679 3.78 -12.96 9.24
C LEU A 679 3.79 -13.20 10.76
N LYS A 680 4.79 -13.88 11.31
CA LYS A 680 4.96 -13.94 12.76
C LYS A 680 5.23 -12.56 13.36
N ASP A 681 5.18 -12.47 14.67
CA ASP A 681 5.39 -11.22 15.39
C ASP A 681 6.73 -10.57 15.04
N SER A 682 6.69 -9.28 14.80
CA SER A 682 7.88 -8.48 14.47
C SER A 682 8.86 -8.28 15.63
N GLY A 683 8.46 -8.67 16.87
CA GLY A 683 9.19 -8.34 18.10
C GLY A 683 8.93 -6.92 18.61
N ARG A 684 8.12 -6.12 17.90
CA ARG A 684 7.67 -4.79 18.34
C ARG A 684 6.37 -4.89 19.11
N ARG A 685 6.03 -3.87 19.90
CA ARG A 685 4.81 -3.87 20.70
C ARG A 685 3.55 -4.00 19.86
N PHE A 686 3.50 -3.35 18.67
CA PHE A 686 2.49 -3.67 17.66
C PHE A 686 3.07 -4.74 16.71
N PRO A 687 2.55 -5.97 16.75
CA PRO A 687 3.24 -7.13 16.16
C PRO A 687 3.35 -7.11 14.63
N ALA A 688 2.50 -6.36 13.93
CA ALA A 688 2.56 -6.20 12.47
C ALA A 688 3.45 -5.02 12.00
N PHE A 689 4.27 -4.44 12.89
CA PHE A 689 5.27 -3.43 12.53
C PHE A 689 6.59 -4.09 12.15
N TRP A 690 6.57 -4.89 11.05
CA TRP A 690 7.76 -5.53 10.51
C TRP A 690 8.78 -4.52 9.98
N GLY A 691 9.99 -4.95 9.84
CA GLY A 691 11.09 -4.17 9.28
C GLY A 691 12.20 -3.86 10.31
N PRO A 692 13.20 -3.08 9.89
CA PRO A 692 13.28 -2.31 8.63
C PRO A 692 13.49 -3.14 7.35
N GLY A 693 13.92 -4.41 7.43
CA GLY A 693 14.22 -5.23 6.26
C GLY A 693 15.23 -4.53 5.35
N PHE A 694 14.85 -4.33 4.09
CA PHE A 694 15.62 -3.54 3.13
C PHE A 694 15.08 -2.10 3.01
N ASP A 695 13.92 -1.81 3.62
CA ASP A 695 13.18 -0.56 3.41
C ASP A 695 13.00 0.25 4.70
N TRP A 696 11.85 0.16 5.36
CA TRP A 696 11.56 0.93 6.57
C TRP A 696 10.49 0.26 7.45
N VAL A 697 10.10 0.88 8.58
CA VAL A 697 9.12 0.36 9.54
C VAL A 697 7.90 1.29 9.61
N PRO A 698 6.67 0.73 9.61
CA PRO A 698 6.30 -0.65 9.27
C PRO A 698 6.47 -0.94 7.78
N ASP A 699 7.06 -2.07 7.46
CA ASP A 699 7.32 -2.46 6.07
C ASP A 699 6.05 -3.04 5.42
N HIS A 700 5.38 -2.24 4.57
CA HIS A 700 4.12 -2.63 3.93
C HIS A 700 4.34 -3.63 2.80
N ASN A 701 5.48 -3.63 2.11
CA ASN A 701 5.75 -4.66 1.11
C ASN A 701 6.06 -6.02 1.74
N TRP A 702 6.63 -6.04 2.95
CA TRP A 702 6.80 -7.27 3.75
C TRP A 702 5.43 -7.84 4.13
N GLY A 703 4.57 -7.01 4.74
CA GLY A 703 3.21 -7.41 5.10
C GLY A 703 2.39 -7.86 3.89
N GLY A 704 2.49 -7.11 2.78
CA GLY A 704 1.79 -7.41 1.54
C GLY A 704 2.20 -8.75 0.92
N SER A 705 3.51 -9.00 0.79
CA SER A 705 3.99 -10.29 0.27
C SER A 705 3.66 -11.47 1.20
N GLY A 706 3.62 -11.23 2.52
CA GLY A 706 3.14 -12.23 3.48
C GLY A 706 1.64 -12.53 3.30
N MET A 707 0.84 -11.47 3.14
CA MET A 707 -0.61 -11.57 2.92
C MET A 707 -0.93 -12.32 1.61
N ILE A 708 -0.23 -12.02 0.51
CA ILE A 708 -0.37 -12.72 -0.77
C ILE A 708 -0.04 -14.21 -0.59
N GLY A 709 1.10 -14.53 0.03
CA GLY A 709 1.51 -15.93 0.24
C GLY A 709 0.45 -16.74 0.97
N LEU A 710 -0.12 -16.19 2.05
CA LEU A 710 -1.19 -16.85 2.80
C LEU A 710 -2.46 -17.03 1.95
N GLN A 711 -2.84 -16.02 1.16
CA GLN A 711 -3.98 -16.12 0.24
C GLN A 711 -3.75 -17.21 -0.82
N GLU A 712 -2.55 -17.27 -1.40
CA GLU A 712 -2.19 -18.25 -2.43
C GLU A 712 -2.07 -19.68 -1.87
N MET A 713 -1.79 -19.86 -0.59
CA MET A 713 -1.82 -21.18 0.06
C MET A 713 -3.25 -21.73 0.22
N LEU A 714 -4.24 -20.83 0.35
CA LEU A 714 -5.64 -21.18 0.63
C LEU A 714 -6.51 -21.29 -0.62
N LEU A 715 -6.29 -20.41 -1.59
CA LEU A 715 -7.14 -20.28 -2.78
C LEU A 715 -6.32 -19.82 -3.98
N GLN A 716 -6.38 -20.59 -5.06
CA GLN A 716 -5.82 -20.21 -6.37
C GLN A 716 -6.86 -20.36 -7.46
N GLU A 717 -6.52 -19.88 -8.65
CA GLU A 717 -7.37 -19.98 -9.83
C GLU A 717 -6.59 -20.49 -11.05
N ASP A 718 -7.24 -21.29 -11.88
CA ASP A 718 -6.80 -21.68 -13.22
C ASP A 718 -7.95 -21.54 -14.21
N GLY A 719 -7.96 -20.46 -14.97
CA GLY A 719 -9.10 -20.07 -15.79
C GLY A 719 -10.36 -19.87 -14.94
N ARG A 720 -11.37 -20.70 -15.17
CA ARG A 720 -12.60 -20.72 -14.35
C ARG A 720 -12.48 -21.55 -13.08
N LYS A 721 -11.57 -22.52 -13.04
CA LYS A 721 -11.38 -23.40 -11.89
C LYS A 721 -10.91 -22.63 -10.66
N ILE A 722 -11.39 -23.00 -9.50
CA ILE A 722 -11.03 -22.45 -8.19
C ILE A 722 -10.44 -23.58 -7.36
N LEU A 723 -9.15 -23.49 -7.08
CA LEU A 723 -8.38 -24.50 -6.36
C LEU A 723 -8.38 -24.17 -4.86
N LEU A 724 -8.97 -25.04 -4.04
CA LEU A 724 -8.91 -24.92 -2.58
C LEU A 724 -7.71 -25.67 -2.04
N PHE A 725 -7.02 -25.03 -1.07
CA PHE A 725 -5.88 -25.58 -0.32
C PHE A 725 -4.70 -26.02 -1.19
N PRO A 726 -4.29 -25.22 -2.19
CA PRO A 726 -3.21 -25.61 -3.10
C PRO A 726 -1.87 -25.81 -2.40
N ALA A 727 -1.63 -25.13 -1.26
CA ALA A 727 -0.41 -25.27 -0.47
C ALA A 727 -0.68 -25.10 1.04
N TRP A 728 -1.86 -25.50 1.51
CA TRP A 728 -2.22 -25.47 2.94
C TRP A 728 -1.90 -26.80 3.61
N PRO A 729 -1.30 -26.86 4.83
CA PRO A 729 -1.09 -28.09 5.58
C PRO A 729 -2.42 -28.74 6.00
N LYS A 730 -2.59 -30.04 5.73
CA LYS A 730 -3.84 -30.77 6.03
C LYS A 730 -4.19 -30.87 7.52
N ASP A 731 -3.18 -30.75 8.38
CA ASP A 731 -3.32 -30.83 9.84
C ASP A 731 -3.68 -29.48 10.48
N LYS A 732 -3.76 -28.41 9.72
CA LYS A 732 -4.02 -27.06 10.23
C LYS A 732 -5.46 -26.60 9.96
N ASP A 733 -6.16 -26.26 11.05
CA ASP A 733 -7.53 -25.78 10.99
C ASP A 733 -7.54 -24.30 10.56
N VAL A 734 -8.42 -23.95 9.61
CA VAL A 734 -8.54 -22.60 9.07
C VAL A 734 -9.96 -22.27 8.64
N SER A 735 -10.35 -21.01 8.79
CA SER A 735 -11.49 -20.46 8.06
C SER A 735 -11.09 -19.22 7.30
N PHE A 736 -11.64 -19.08 6.12
CA PHE A 736 -11.36 -17.91 5.30
C PHE A 736 -12.54 -17.52 4.42
N LYS A 737 -12.56 -16.25 4.02
CA LYS A 737 -13.40 -15.71 2.97
C LYS A 737 -12.51 -14.93 2.03
N LEU A 738 -12.39 -15.38 0.79
CA LEU A 738 -11.54 -14.79 -0.24
C LEU A 738 -12.31 -14.62 -1.54
N HIS A 739 -11.79 -13.78 -2.43
CA HIS A 739 -12.35 -13.52 -3.74
C HIS A 739 -11.58 -14.27 -4.83
N ALA A 740 -12.30 -14.68 -5.85
CA ALA A 740 -11.79 -15.29 -7.08
C ALA A 740 -12.38 -14.56 -8.29
N PRO A 741 -11.81 -14.77 -9.50
CA PRO A 741 -12.35 -14.18 -10.73
C PRO A 741 -13.83 -14.50 -10.98
N TYR A 742 -14.42 -13.70 -11.88
CA TYR A 742 -15.83 -13.77 -12.26
C TYR A 742 -16.78 -13.47 -11.09
N GLN A 743 -16.46 -12.41 -10.34
CA GLN A 743 -17.22 -11.87 -9.21
C GLN A 743 -17.54 -12.93 -8.13
N THR A 744 -16.59 -13.85 -7.95
CA THR A 744 -16.79 -14.99 -7.06
C THR A 744 -16.23 -14.72 -5.68
N THR A 745 -17.02 -15.09 -4.65
CA THR A 745 -16.58 -15.12 -3.25
C THR A 745 -16.63 -16.55 -2.75
N VAL A 746 -15.57 -16.99 -2.09
CA VAL A 746 -15.46 -18.34 -1.51
C VAL A 746 -15.22 -18.21 -0.02
N GLU A 747 -16.12 -18.81 0.78
CA GLU A 747 -16.04 -18.87 2.23
C GLU A 747 -15.96 -20.33 2.69
N VAL A 748 -14.90 -20.66 3.43
CA VAL A 748 -14.59 -22.03 3.84
C VAL A 748 -14.32 -22.08 5.33
N VAL A 749 -14.84 -23.12 5.98
CA VAL A 749 -14.42 -23.57 7.31
C VAL A 749 -13.86 -24.97 7.18
N TYR A 750 -12.58 -25.12 7.42
CA TYR A 750 -11.86 -26.39 7.41
C TYR A 750 -11.38 -26.72 8.81
N LYS A 751 -11.84 -27.85 9.36
CA LYS A 751 -11.47 -28.30 10.70
C LYS A 751 -11.32 -29.80 10.76
N LYS A 752 -10.34 -30.26 11.54
CA LYS A 752 -10.08 -31.70 11.80
C LYS A 752 -10.02 -32.53 10.51
N GLY A 753 -9.35 -31.99 9.49
CA GLY A 753 -9.17 -32.68 8.22
C GLY A 753 -10.39 -32.68 7.29
N LYS A 754 -11.44 -31.88 7.57
CA LYS A 754 -12.69 -31.85 6.79
C LYS A 754 -13.16 -30.40 6.53
N ILE A 755 -13.77 -30.19 5.37
CA ILE A 755 -14.54 -28.98 5.10
C ILE A 755 -15.88 -29.07 5.81
N GLU A 756 -16.08 -28.29 6.88
CA GLU A 756 -17.37 -28.20 7.59
C GLU A 756 -18.34 -27.26 6.87
N THR A 757 -17.83 -26.22 6.24
CA THR A 757 -18.64 -25.24 5.50
C THR A 757 -17.92 -24.83 4.23
N LEU A 758 -18.66 -24.83 3.11
CA LEU A 758 -18.25 -24.25 1.85
C LEU A 758 -19.40 -23.42 1.30
N LYS A 759 -19.23 -22.09 1.21
CA LYS A 759 -20.16 -21.18 0.56
C LYS A 759 -19.49 -20.53 -0.63
N VAL A 760 -20.14 -20.55 -1.77
CA VAL A 760 -19.66 -19.94 -3.01
C VAL A 760 -20.74 -18.98 -3.50
N SER A 761 -20.38 -17.78 -3.83
CA SER A 761 -21.29 -16.78 -4.40
C SER A 761 -20.68 -16.18 -5.67
N PRO A 762 -21.40 -16.24 -6.81
CA PRO A 762 -22.71 -16.86 -7.00
C PRO A 762 -22.65 -18.40 -6.92
N GLU A 763 -23.74 -19.04 -6.56
CA GLU A 763 -23.80 -20.51 -6.39
C GLU A 763 -23.46 -21.28 -7.68
N SER A 764 -23.71 -20.70 -8.85
CA SER A 764 -23.33 -21.24 -10.16
C SER A 764 -21.82 -21.46 -10.34
N ARG A 765 -20.99 -20.89 -9.47
CA ARG A 765 -19.54 -21.07 -9.46
C ARG A 765 -19.08 -22.25 -8.59
N ARG A 766 -20.01 -22.91 -7.89
CA ARG A 766 -19.69 -24.03 -7.00
C ARG A 766 -19.11 -25.23 -7.76
N GLU A 767 -19.57 -25.48 -8.97
CA GLU A 767 -19.07 -26.55 -9.83
C GLU A 767 -17.62 -26.35 -10.31
N ASP A 768 -17.11 -25.10 -10.25
CA ASP A 768 -15.73 -24.76 -10.61
C ASP A 768 -14.75 -25.00 -9.43
N ILE A 769 -15.24 -25.39 -8.26
CA ILE A 769 -14.41 -25.67 -7.06
C ILE A 769 -13.72 -27.02 -7.19
N ILE A 770 -12.43 -27.03 -6.98
CA ILE A 770 -11.59 -28.23 -6.90
C ILE A 770 -10.92 -28.25 -5.53
N ASN A 771 -11.27 -29.22 -4.69
CA ASN A 771 -10.60 -29.44 -3.42
C ASN A 771 -9.33 -30.29 -3.64
N LEU A 772 -8.16 -29.72 -3.48
CA LEU A 772 -6.90 -30.42 -3.71
C LEU A 772 -6.52 -31.39 -2.60
N PHE A 773 -7.24 -31.37 -1.48
CA PHE A 773 -7.09 -32.39 -0.45
C PHE A 773 -7.74 -33.73 -0.83
N ASP A 774 -8.80 -33.70 -1.63
CA ASP A 774 -9.52 -34.90 -2.09
C ASP A 774 -8.87 -35.52 -3.33
N ASN A 775 -8.20 -34.69 -4.15
CA ASN A 775 -7.55 -35.11 -5.36
C ASN A 775 -6.04 -35.22 -5.12
N ASN A 776 -5.49 -36.45 -5.13
CA ASN A 776 -4.06 -36.67 -5.30
C ASN A 776 -3.65 -36.27 -6.73
N ILE A 777 -3.62 -34.96 -7.02
CA ILE A 777 -2.98 -34.44 -8.24
C ILE A 777 -1.48 -34.41 -7.94
N GLN A 778 -0.80 -35.53 -8.23
CA GLN A 778 0.64 -35.61 -8.34
C GLN A 778 1.15 -34.87 -9.57
#